data_b9a673b3fc12cdd3f5bc23261dd69317
#
_entry.id   b9a673b3fc12cdd3f5bc23261dd69317
#
_cell.length_a   1.000
_cell.length_b   1.000
_cell.length_c   1.000
_cell.angle_alpha   90.00
_cell.angle_beta   90.00
_cell.angle_gamma   90.00
#
_symmetry.space_group_name_H-M   'P 1'
#
loop_
_entity.id
_entity.type
_entity.pdbx_description
1 polymer ?
#
loop_
_entity_poly.entity_id
_entity_poly.type
_entity_poly.pdbx_seq_one_letter_code
_entity_poly.pdbx_strand_id
1 'polypeptide(L)'
;MLKADNIASIRQYYLASCITLFLIALLIVRFFQLQIVDHDQYSKKANTNRIRKVTSSAPRGLILDRNGQILVDNLPTYILNAIPGELSDKGATFNFISDVIGIDSILLAKNFKKYYRGRFIPTRIAKDLTFSQISRIEENRLNIEGVYFQKFPERYFPSSVRASHILGYVKEVDKDIRNNVNNPSNYELGDIIGWSGLEKSYEKQLKGTHGIQFYQVDAYGREAGYVEEFPPRIPEPGKNIITTIDINIQYSLERIMIDKRGVVIVGIPQTGEILGAISNPDFRPDLFTGRVLEEEWNNVINNQEKPLMNRFNQGLYPPGSIVKMITEAVLLDHPDFDPYSQQLCEGAFQYGDRVFGCWNTVGHGNLNLTSAIMQSCDIYFYKTINYYDLDKLASFFKAFGFGEITGVDIQREYRGIVPDTKYMDKRYGKFGWSKGALLNFCIGQGEILVTPIQVFNYTNLLATKGKANRPHFVLTDTLRNTLNPQLGMDTWERIIFDMSQVVNNVNGTGKNAKIHLKEINIFGKTGTAENPHGEDHAWFIGWMEFYNQVRSIIVLLENAGSGGSVAAPIAQEVLPVFIREGDKWFRTLQIGGRPIAYPGNWHKYFLGLVFTVFLVLLEYLLLTVAVPSLMTAGRRSSNNNLI
;
A
#
# COMPACT_ATOMS: atom_id res chain seq x y z
N MET A 1 -51.41 31.25 89.64
CA MET A 1 -50.13 30.83 89.01
C MET A 1 -50.31 29.91 87.80
N LEU A 2 -51.35 30.04 86.96
CA LEU A 2 -51.65 29.18 85.82
C LEU A 2 -51.82 29.91 84.48
N LYS A 3 -51.45 31.22 84.38
CA LYS A 3 -51.55 31.96 83.10
C LYS A 3 -50.20 32.31 82.42
N ALA A 4 -49.06 32.09 83.09
CA ALA A 4 -47.73 32.38 82.50
C ALA A 4 -47.21 31.25 81.59
N ASP A 5 -47.52 30.03 81.91
CA ASP A 5 -47.06 28.87 81.14
C ASP A 5 -47.70 28.74 79.73
N ASN A 6 -48.98 29.21 79.64
CA ASN A 6 -49.66 29.17 78.32
C ASN A 6 -49.16 30.28 77.34
N ILE A 7 -48.62 31.38 77.82
CA ILE A 7 -48.08 32.46 76.97
C ILE A 7 -46.71 32.09 76.45
N ALA A 8 -45.89 31.37 77.25
CA ALA A 8 -44.59 30.86 76.81
C ALA A 8 -44.76 29.77 75.79
N SER A 9 -45.73 28.87 75.98
CA SER A 9 -46.02 27.78 75.00
C SER A 9 -46.58 28.36 73.67
N ILE A 10 -47.43 29.34 73.72
CA ILE A 10 -47.99 30.01 72.53
C ILE A 10 -46.84 30.70 71.72
N ARG A 11 -45.93 31.38 72.38
CA ARG A 11 -44.75 32.02 71.71
C ARG A 11 -43.84 30.97 71.08
N GLN A 12 -43.63 29.82 71.71
CA GLN A 12 -42.87 28.72 71.17
C GLN A 12 -43.52 28.10 69.93
N TYR A 13 -44.86 27.96 69.91
CA TYR A 13 -45.59 27.51 68.72
C TYR A 13 -45.50 28.53 67.58
N TYR A 14 -45.63 29.84 67.81
CA TYR A 14 -45.42 30.81 66.77
C TYR A 14 -43.97 30.83 66.24
N LEU A 15 -42.98 30.72 67.12
CA LEU A 15 -41.57 30.63 66.73
C LEU A 15 -41.31 29.40 65.88
N ALA A 16 -41.81 28.26 66.31
CA ALA A 16 -41.67 26.98 65.56
C ALA A 16 -42.39 27.09 64.20
N SER A 17 -43.61 27.67 64.15
CA SER A 17 -44.32 27.90 62.88
C SER A 17 -43.57 28.82 61.94
N CYS A 18 -43.01 29.92 62.44
CA CYS A 18 -42.21 30.87 61.64
C CYS A 18 -40.92 30.17 61.09
N ILE A 19 -40.22 29.37 61.90
CA ILE A 19 -39.07 28.61 61.47
C ILE A 19 -39.48 27.61 60.38
N THR A 20 -40.59 26.90 60.59
CA THR A 20 -41.07 25.92 59.62
C THR A 20 -41.45 26.59 58.27
N LEU A 21 -42.19 27.70 58.33
CA LEU A 21 -42.53 28.47 57.13
C LEU A 21 -41.29 29.03 56.43
N PHE A 22 -40.30 29.51 57.19
CA PHE A 22 -39.02 29.96 56.61
C PHE A 22 -38.26 28.82 55.91
N LEU A 23 -38.19 27.63 56.54
CA LEU A 23 -37.59 26.47 55.92
C LEU A 23 -38.33 26.01 54.66
N ILE A 24 -39.68 26.04 54.68
CA ILE A 24 -40.49 25.74 53.49
C ILE A 24 -40.24 26.80 52.40
N ALA A 25 -40.19 28.08 52.72
CA ALA A 25 -39.86 29.12 51.76
C ALA A 25 -38.48 28.94 51.14
N LEU A 26 -37.48 28.56 51.95
CA LEU A 26 -36.13 28.26 51.52
C LEU A 26 -36.10 27.07 50.56
N LEU A 27 -36.85 26.01 50.84
CA LEU A 27 -37.03 24.86 49.97
C LEU A 27 -37.70 25.25 48.65
N ILE A 28 -38.77 26.06 48.70
CA ILE A 28 -39.46 26.55 47.49
C ILE A 28 -38.51 27.36 46.60
N VAL A 29 -37.73 28.28 47.17
CA VAL A 29 -36.71 29.05 46.44
C VAL A 29 -35.67 28.11 45.83
N ARG A 30 -35.22 27.08 46.58
CA ARG A 30 -34.25 26.13 46.06
C ARG A 30 -34.83 25.26 44.94
N PHE A 31 -36.09 24.83 45.09
CA PHE A 31 -36.79 24.10 44.02
C PHE A 31 -36.97 24.98 42.78
N PHE A 32 -37.37 26.25 42.93
CA PHE A 32 -37.47 27.19 41.84
C PHE A 32 -36.14 27.38 41.13
N GLN A 33 -35.06 27.55 41.89
CA GLN A 33 -33.71 27.63 41.33
C GLN A 33 -33.35 26.38 40.53
N LEU A 34 -33.53 25.17 41.07
CA LEU A 34 -33.18 23.92 40.44
C LEU A 34 -34.05 23.60 39.22
N GLN A 35 -35.38 23.88 39.30
CA GLN A 35 -36.34 23.48 38.28
C GLN A 35 -36.53 24.53 37.18
N ILE A 36 -36.28 25.80 37.45
CA ILE A 36 -36.49 26.87 36.49
C ILE A 36 -35.17 27.51 36.07
N VAL A 37 -34.37 28.01 37.01
CA VAL A 37 -33.16 28.78 36.68
C VAL A 37 -32.05 27.84 36.14
N ASP A 38 -31.82 26.72 36.83
CA ASP A 38 -30.75 25.77 36.49
C ASP A 38 -31.28 24.57 35.67
N HIS A 39 -32.54 24.63 35.21
CA HIS A 39 -33.21 23.54 34.49
C HIS A 39 -32.35 22.99 33.34
N ASP A 40 -31.89 23.87 32.46
CA ASP A 40 -31.10 23.48 31.26
C ASP A 40 -29.78 22.79 31.63
N GLN A 41 -29.15 23.24 32.73
CA GLN A 41 -27.91 22.63 33.19
C GLN A 41 -28.13 21.23 33.75
N TYR A 42 -29.17 21.03 34.57
CA TYR A 42 -29.48 19.73 35.15
C TYR A 42 -30.12 18.79 34.13
N SER A 43 -30.92 19.28 33.21
CA SER A 43 -31.47 18.54 32.08
C SER A 43 -30.35 18.04 31.18
N LYS A 44 -29.37 18.87 30.83
CA LYS A 44 -28.18 18.44 30.07
C LYS A 44 -27.38 17.38 30.82
N LYS A 45 -27.16 17.52 32.14
CA LYS A 45 -26.48 16.50 32.95
C LYS A 45 -27.27 15.19 33.00
N ALA A 46 -28.58 15.25 33.18
CA ALA A 46 -29.43 14.06 33.19
C ALA A 46 -29.42 13.34 31.83
N ASN A 47 -29.52 14.08 30.73
CA ASN A 47 -29.44 13.55 29.38
C ASN A 47 -28.06 12.93 29.08
N THR A 48 -26.97 13.57 29.53
CA THR A 48 -25.61 13.02 29.38
C THR A 48 -25.44 11.71 30.13
N ASN A 49 -26.11 11.53 31.25
CA ASN A 49 -26.07 10.28 32.04
C ASN A 49 -27.03 9.20 31.48
N ARG A 50 -28.10 9.60 30.81
CA ARG A 50 -29.13 8.69 30.26
C ARG A 50 -28.84 8.24 28.84
N ILE A 51 -28.08 9.03 28.08
CA ILE A 51 -27.82 8.79 26.67
C ILE A 51 -26.41 8.32 26.46
N ARG A 52 -26.25 7.13 25.88
CA ARG A 52 -24.96 6.56 25.49
C ARG A 52 -24.73 6.77 24.01
N LYS A 53 -23.62 7.39 23.67
CA LYS A 53 -23.12 7.50 22.30
C LYS A 53 -22.29 6.25 21.98
N VAL A 54 -22.71 5.45 21.01
CA VAL A 54 -21.96 4.32 20.48
C VAL A 54 -21.53 4.64 19.05
N THR A 55 -20.22 4.61 18.80
CA THR A 55 -19.65 4.85 17.47
C THR A 55 -19.74 3.57 16.65
N SER A 56 -20.34 3.63 15.46
CA SER A 56 -20.35 2.54 14.48
C SER A 56 -19.22 2.77 13.47
N SER A 57 -18.26 1.86 13.41
CA SER A 57 -17.09 2.00 12.52
C SER A 57 -17.49 1.91 11.06
N ALA A 58 -17.04 2.86 10.25
CA ALA A 58 -17.22 2.83 8.80
C ALA A 58 -16.21 1.89 8.14
N PRO A 59 -16.60 1.11 7.14
CA PRO A 59 -15.66 0.36 6.32
C PRO A 59 -14.81 1.33 5.49
N ARG A 60 -13.55 0.96 5.29
CA ARG A 60 -12.65 1.69 4.39
C ARG A 60 -13.03 1.42 2.93
N GLY A 61 -12.75 2.36 2.03
CA GLY A 61 -12.91 2.17 0.60
C GLY A 61 -12.12 0.96 0.10
N LEU A 62 -12.63 0.30 -0.93
CA LEU A 62 -11.94 -0.81 -1.59
C LEU A 62 -10.76 -0.30 -2.40
N ILE A 63 -9.74 -1.14 -2.56
CA ILE A 63 -8.67 -0.93 -3.54
C ILE A 63 -8.84 -2.00 -4.62
N LEU A 64 -9.03 -1.55 -5.85
CA LEU A 64 -9.31 -2.39 -7.01
C LEU A 64 -8.14 -2.34 -7.99
N ASP A 65 -7.94 -3.41 -8.74
CA ASP A 65 -7.05 -3.40 -9.90
C ASP A 65 -7.69 -2.58 -11.05
N ARG A 66 -6.97 -2.41 -12.16
CA ARG A 66 -7.45 -1.65 -13.33
C ARG A 66 -8.70 -2.25 -13.99
N ASN A 67 -8.98 -3.54 -13.77
CA ASN A 67 -10.09 -4.30 -14.33
C ASN A 67 -11.25 -4.44 -13.33
N GLY A 68 -11.17 -3.80 -12.15
CA GLY A 68 -12.19 -3.84 -11.10
C GLY A 68 -12.10 -5.06 -10.19
N GLN A 69 -11.02 -5.85 -10.25
CA GLN A 69 -10.80 -6.97 -9.32
C GLN A 69 -10.35 -6.43 -7.96
N ILE A 70 -10.85 -7.03 -6.87
CA ILE A 70 -10.58 -6.57 -5.52
C ILE A 70 -9.14 -6.96 -5.11
N LEU A 71 -8.33 -5.97 -4.81
CA LEU A 71 -6.99 -6.14 -4.23
C LEU A 71 -7.05 -6.06 -2.71
N VAL A 72 -7.83 -5.13 -2.16
CA VAL A 72 -7.99 -4.94 -0.72
C VAL A 72 -9.45 -4.65 -0.38
N ASP A 73 -9.98 -5.40 0.60
CA ASP A 73 -11.37 -5.37 1.06
C ASP A 73 -11.45 -5.12 2.58
N ASN A 74 -12.65 -5.25 3.14
CA ASN A 74 -12.92 -5.21 4.57
C ASN A 74 -13.68 -6.48 4.97
N LEU A 75 -13.12 -7.23 5.91
CA LEU A 75 -13.78 -8.39 6.51
C LEU A 75 -14.53 -7.94 7.78
N PRO A 76 -15.83 -8.22 7.92
CA PRO A 76 -16.54 -7.94 9.15
C PRO A 76 -16.03 -8.87 10.26
N THR A 77 -15.40 -8.29 11.28
CA THR A 77 -14.99 -8.99 12.50
C THR A 77 -15.78 -8.49 13.70
N TYR A 78 -15.58 -9.12 14.85
CA TYR A 78 -16.22 -8.71 16.09
C TYR A 78 -15.14 -8.32 17.11
N ILE A 79 -15.37 -7.17 17.74
CA ILE A 79 -14.61 -6.73 18.89
C ILE A 79 -15.47 -6.89 20.15
N LEU A 80 -14.84 -7.29 21.25
CA LEU A 80 -15.46 -7.35 22.55
C LEU A 80 -15.14 -6.07 23.30
N ASN A 81 -16.19 -5.32 23.64
CA ASN A 81 -16.09 -4.09 24.43
C ASN A 81 -16.60 -4.32 25.83
N ALA A 82 -15.99 -3.63 26.78
CA ALA A 82 -16.49 -3.50 28.15
C ALA A 82 -16.80 -2.03 28.46
N ILE A 83 -17.87 -1.77 29.21
CA ILE A 83 -18.20 -0.45 29.71
C ILE A 83 -17.69 -0.34 31.13
N PRO A 84 -16.68 0.48 31.40
CA PRO A 84 -15.97 0.50 32.68
C PRO A 84 -16.86 0.76 33.89
N GLY A 85 -17.92 1.54 33.71
CA GLY A 85 -18.87 1.91 34.77
C GLY A 85 -19.92 0.85 35.09
N GLU A 86 -20.07 -0.16 34.23
CA GLU A 86 -21.05 -1.26 34.36
C GLU A 86 -20.40 -2.56 34.86
N LEU A 87 -19.08 -2.62 34.91
CA LEU A 87 -18.36 -3.78 35.45
C LEU A 87 -18.44 -3.76 36.97
N SER A 88 -19.20 -4.67 37.56
CA SER A 88 -19.31 -4.82 39.02
C SER A 88 -17.99 -5.24 39.65
N ASP A 89 -17.31 -6.25 39.10
CA ASP A 89 -15.96 -6.68 39.41
C ASP A 89 -15.16 -6.95 38.15
N LYS A 90 -14.21 -6.06 37.85
CA LYS A 90 -13.36 -6.17 36.65
C LYS A 90 -12.50 -7.41 36.63
N GLY A 91 -11.96 -7.81 37.80
CA GLY A 91 -11.08 -8.96 37.92
C GLY A 91 -11.85 -10.26 37.65
N ALA A 92 -12.99 -10.44 38.32
CA ALA A 92 -13.85 -11.58 38.10
C ALA A 92 -14.35 -11.68 36.66
N THR A 93 -14.78 -10.56 36.08
CA THR A 93 -15.25 -10.50 34.68
C THR A 93 -14.14 -10.89 33.69
N PHE A 94 -12.92 -10.37 33.86
CA PHE A 94 -11.82 -10.70 32.93
C PHE A 94 -11.34 -12.13 33.08
N ASN A 95 -11.33 -12.70 34.31
CA ASN A 95 -11.02 -14.09 34.52
C ASN A 95 -12.08 -14.99 33.85
N PHE A 96 -13.36 -14.70 34.04
CA PHE A 96 -14.43 -15.45 33.41
C PHE A 96 -14.33 -15.38 31.85
N ILE A 97 -14.11 -14.20 31.29
CA ILE A 97 -13.92 -14.04 29.84
C ILE A 97 -12.68 -14.83 29.37
N SER A 98 -11.58 -14.78 30.14
CA SER A 98 -10.36 -15.54 29.88
C SER A 98 -10.63 -17.04 29.77
N ASP A 99 -11.40 -17.59 30.69
CA ASP A 99 -11.78 -19.03 30.70
C ASP A 99 -12.65 -19.40 29.49
N VAL A 100 -13.53 -18.49 29.08
CA VAL A 100 -14.46 -18.73 27.96
C VAL A 100 -13.76 -18.65 26.60
N ILE A 101 -12.90 -17.65 26.38
CA ILE A 101 -12.29 -17.37 25.07
C ILE A 101 -10.84 -17.81 24.94
N GLY A 102 -10.22 -18.26 26.05
CA GLY A 102 -8.81 -18.71 26.05
C GLY A 102 -7.79 -17.58 25.85
N ILE A 103 -8.16 -16.32 26.15
CA ILE A 103 -7.26 -15.16 26.13
C ILE A 103 -6.89 -14.83 27.56
N ASP A 104 -5.59 -14.69 27.84
CA ASP A 104 -5.08 -14.35 29.18
C ASP A 104 -5.78 -13.11 29.76
N SER A 105 -6.28 -13.22 30.99
CA SER A 105 -6.95 -12.13 31.71
C SER A 105 -6.04 -10.89 31.89
N ILE A 106 -4.71 -11.08 32.00
CA ILE A 106 -3.73 -10.00 32.05
C ILE A 106 -3.74 -9.21 30.74
N LEU A 107 -3.84 -9.90 29.59
CA LEU A 107 -3.92 -9.26 28.29
C LEU A 107 -5.24 -8.50 28.11
N LEU A 108 -6.36 -9.05 28.59
CA LEU A 108 -7.66 -8.36 28.61
C LEU A 108 -7.58 -7.07 29.45
N ALA A 109 -6.96 -7.13 30.63
CA ALA A 109 -6.74 -5.99 31.49
C ALA A 109 -5.79 -4.94 30.85
N LYS A 110 -4.73 -5.37 30.16
CA LYS A 110 -3.81 -4.51 29.42
C LYS A 110 -4.53 -3.78 28.29
N ASN A 111 -5.34 -4.50 27.51
CA ASN A 111 -6.15 -3.90 26.45
C ASN A 111 -7.17 -2.91 27.00
N PHE A 112 -7.86 -3.28 28.06
CA PHE A 112 -8.78 -2.37 28.75
C PHE A 112 -8.10 -1.06 29.14
N LYS A 113 -6.90 -1.11 29.75
CA LYS A 113 -6.12 0.09 30.11
C LYS A 113 -5.67 0.89 28.88
N LYS A 114 -5.27 0.20 27.81
CA LYS A 114 -4.82 0.81 26.56
C LYS A 114 -5.92 1.65 25.89
N TYR A 115 -7.15 1.11 25.83
CA TYR A 115 -8.28 1.71 25.13
C TYR A 115 -9.23 2.50 26.02
N TYR A 116 -8.96 2.61 27.29
CA TYR A 116 -9.80 3.34 28.25
C TYR A 116 -9.90 4.83 27.89
N ARG A 117 -11.12 5.33 27.74
CA ARG A 117 -11.44 6.72 27.40
C ARG A 117 -12.36 7.41 28.41
N GLY A 118 -13.02 6.67 29.28
CA GLY A 118 -13.95 7.21 30.29
C GLY A 118 -14.87 6.15 30.86
N ARG A 119 -15.53 6.48 31.99
CA ARG A 119 -16.33 5.54 32.77
C ARG A 119 -17.46 4.88 31.98
N PHE A 120 -18.12 5.64 31.08
CA PHE A 120 -19.27 5.16 30.30
C PHE A 120 -18.98 5.06 28.80
N ILE A 121 -17.71 5.13 28.41
CA ILE A 121 -17.28 4.96 27.01
C ILE A 121 -16.87 3.51 26.81
N PRO A 122 -17.43 2.85 25.75
CA PRO A 122 -17.03 1.51 25.39
C PRO A 122 -15.50 1.39 25.24
N THR A 123 -14.94 0.39 25.91
CA THR A 123 -13.51 0.14 25.96
C THR A 123 -13.24 -1.24 25.41
N ARG A 124 -12.47 -1.35 24.33
CA ARG A 124 -12.14 -2.63 23.71
C ARG A 124 -11.25 -3.47 24.63
N ILE A 125 -11.65 -4.74 24.84
CA ILE A 125 -10.91 -5.71 25.66
C ILE A 125 -10.34 -6.87 24.82
N ALA A 126 -11.04 -7.29 23.75
CA ALA A 126 -10.56 -8.30 22.82
C ALA A 126 -11.02 -8.00 21.39
N LYS A 127 -10.33 -8.57 20.41
CA LYS A 127 -10.68 -8.56 18.98
C LYS A 127 -10.37 -9.92 18.36
N ASP A 128 -10.76 -10.10 17.09
CA ASP A 128 -10.50 -11.29 16.28
C ASP A 128 -11.06 -12.57 16.93
N LEU A 129 -12.28 -12.46 17.46
CA LEU A 129 -12.95 -13.56 18.11
C LEU A 129 -13.57 -14.51 17.07
N THR A 130 -13.37 -15.80 17.29
CA THR A 130 -14.01 -16.86 16.50
C THR A 130 -15.50 -16.93 16.83
N PHE A 131 -16.28 -17.45 15.88
CA PHE A 131 -17.73 -17.66 16.10
C PHE A 131 -18.01 -18.48 17.36
N SER A 132 -17.22 -19.51 17.64
CA SER A 132 -17.34 -20.32 18.85
C SER A 132 -17.13 -19.51 20.14
N GLN A 133 -16.14 -18.59 20.13
CA GLN A 133 -15.89 -17.72 21.29
C GLN A 133 -17.02 -16.72 21.49
N ILE A 134 -17.55 -16.16 20.41
CA ILE A 134 -18.70 -15.25 20.46
C ILE A 134 -19.93 -15.97 21.04
N SER A 135 -20.25 -17.18 20.53
CA SER A 135 -21.38 -17.97 21.02
C SER A 135 -21.27 -18.26 22.51
N ARG A 136 -20.10 -18.69 22.97
CA ARG A 136 -19.88 -18.98 24.40
C ARG A 136 -20.08 -17.76 25.30
N ILE A 137 -19.65 -16.57 24.88
CA ILE A 137 -19.88 -15.34 25.65
C ILE A 137 -21.36 -14.97 25.64
N GLU A 138 -22.05 -15.07 24.48
CA GLU A 138 -23.49 -14.78 24.41
C GLU A 138 -24.34 -15.76 25.23
N GLU A 139 -23.99 -17.04 25.29
CA GLU A 139 -24.64 -18.04 26.17
C GLU A 139 -24.53 -17.65 27.65
N ASN A 140 -23.44 -16.98 28.02
CA ASN A 140 -23.19 -16.55 29.40
C ASN A 140 -23.48 -15.06 29.64
N ARG A 141 -24.17 -14.39 28.70
CA ARG A 141 -24.39 -12.94 28.73
C ARG A 141 -25.06 -12.45 30.02
N LEU A 142 -25.94 -13.25 30.61
CA LEU A 142 -26.62 -12.90 31.86
C LEU A 142 -25.66 -12.80 33.06
N ASN A 143 -24.51 -13.45 32.98
CA ASN A 143 -23.49 -13.48 34.04
C ASN A 143 -22.37 -12.43 33.81
N ILE A 144 -22.40 -11.72 32.67
CA ILE A 144 -21.34 -10.78 32.27
C ILE A 144 -21.97 -9.41 32.04
N GLU A 145 -22.03 -8.60 33.10
CA GLU A 145 -22.57 -7.24 32.98
C GLU A 145 -21.57 -6.31 32.27
N GLY A 146 -22.07 -5.35 31.51
CA GLY A 146 -21.28 -4.29 30.88
C GLY A 146 -20.37 -4.73 29.73
N VAL A 147 -20.55 -5.95 29.18
CA VAL A 147 -19.77 -6.47 28.08
C VAL A 147 -20.67 -6.73 26.88
N TYR A 148 -20.23 -6.32 25.67
CA TYR A 148 -21.01 -6.52 24.46
C TYR A 148 -20.10 -6.59 23.22
N PHE A 149 -20.64 -7.17 22.13
CA PHE A 149 -19.98 -7.25 20.84
C PHE A 149 -20.31 -6.05 19.95
N GLN A 150 -19.32 -5.63 19.20
CA GLN A 150 -19.47 -4.63 18.16
C GLN A 150 -18.87 -5.14 16.86
N LYS A 151 -19.59 -4.99 15.75
CA LYS A 151 -19.03 -5.25 14.40
C LYS A 151 -17.95 -4.22 14.09
N PHE A 152 -16.83 -4.69 13.55
CA PHE A 152 -15.70 -3.88 13.17
C PHE A 152 -15.20 -4.32 11.78
N PRO A 153 -15.05 -3.40 10.82
CA PRO A 153 -14.52 -3.71 9.50
C PRO A 153 -12.99 -3.81 9.58
N GLU A 154 -12.45 -5.02 9.52
CA GLU A 154 -11.02 -5.25 9.50
C GLU A 154 -10.50 -5.27 8.06
N ARG A 155 -9.32 -4.70 7.83
CA ARG A 155 -8.71 -4.66 6.51
C ARG A 155 -8.28 -6.06 6.07
N TYR A 156 -8.63 -6.44 4.85
CA TYR A 156 -8.45 -7.78 4.32
C TYR A 156 -7.84 -7.76 2.93
N PHE A 157 -6.90 -8.66 2.65
CA PHE A 157 -6.16 -8.78 1.40
C PHE A 157 -6.52 -10.11 0.72
N PRO A 158 -7.63 -10.19 -0.02
CA PRO A 158 -8.14 -11.44 -0.61
C PRO A 158 -7.38 -11.88 -1.86
N SER A 159 -6.58 -10.98 -2.44
CA SER A 159 -5.93 -11.16 -3.73
C SER A 159 -4.83 -12.23 -3.68
N SER A 160 -4.59 -12.87 -4.83
CA SER A 160 -3.46 -13.79 -5.02
C SER A 160 -2.11 -13.09 -5.08
N VAL A 161 -2.10 -11.76 -5.24
CA VAL A 161 -0.90 -10.92 -5.23
C VAL A 161 -0.78 -10.18 -3.91
N ARG A 162 0.46 -9.98 -3.48
CA ARG A 162 0.77 -9.23 -2.26
C ARG A 162 0.87 -7.74 -2.51
N ALA A 163 1.57 -7.33 -3.57
CA ALA A 163 1.82 -5.93 -3.93
C ALA A 163 2.15 -5.05 -2.71
N SER A 164 2.90 -5.58 -1.75
CA SER A 164 3.03 -5.11 -0.36
C SER A 164 3.44 -3.66 -0.25
N HIS A 165 4.45 -3.27 -1.03
CA HIS A 165 4.99 -1.90 -1.01
C HIS A 165 4.12 -0.90 -1.76
N ILE A 166 3.23 -1.39 -2.64
CA ILE A 166 2.30 -0.56 -3.41
C ILE A 166 1.03 -0.36 -2.58
N LEU A 167 0.33 -1.44 -2.23
CA LEU A 167 -0.89 -1.38 -1.43
C LEU A 167 -0.60 -0.80 -0.05
N GLY A 168 0.52 -1.22 0.54
CA GLY A 168 0.89 -0.84 1.89
C GLY A 168 0.08 -1.60 2.93
N TYR A 169 0.04 -1.06 4.14
CA TYR A 169 -0.67 -1.63 5.25
C TYR A 169 -1.25 -0.55 6.16
N VAL A 170 -2.14 -0.97 7.02
CA VAL A 170 -2.80 -0.11 8.00
C VAL A 170 -2.27 -0.39 9.40
N LYS A 171 -2.40 0.61 10.29
CA LYS A 171 -2.13 0.46 11.71
C LYS A 171 -3.31 0.92 12.54
N GLU A 172 -3.37 0.40 13.73
CA GLU A 172 -4.31 0.85 14.72
C GLU A 172 -3.80 2.12 15.41
N VAL A 173 -4.67 3.10 15.56
CA VAL A 173 -4.37 4.38 16.21
C VAL A 173 -4.26 4.18 17.71
N ASP A 174 -3.07 4.30 18.25
CA ASP A 174 -2.77 4.44 19.67
C ASP A 174 -2.62 5.91 20.09
N LYS A 175 -2.23 6.15 21.34
CA LYS A 175 -2.04 7.52 21.86
C LYS A 175 -0.92 8.26 21.14
N ASP A 176 0.17 7.58 20.81
CA ASP A 176 1.34 8.19 20.18
C ASP A 176 1.03 8.54 18.72
N ILE A 177 0.42 7.63 17.98
CA ILE A 177 -0.03 7.88 16.61
C ILE A 177 -1.03 9.03 16.59
N ARG A 178 -2.04 9.01 17.48
CA ARG A 178 -3.06 10.06 17.55
C ARG A 178 -2.47 11.44 17.80
N ASN A 179 -1.47 11.55 18.66
CA ASN A 179 -0.82 12.83 18.97
C ASN A 179 0.03 13.38 17.80
N ASN A 180 0.50 12.49 16.92
CA ASN A 180 1.39 12.83 15.81
C ASN A 180 0.71 12.93 14.44
N VAL A 181 -0.59 12.60 14.33
CA VAL A 181 -1.32 12.76 13.06
C VAL A 181 -1.83 14.18 12.87
N ASN A 182 -1.91 14.59 11.62
CA ASN A 182 -2.61 15.83 11.27
C ASN A 182 -4.10 15.66 11.58
N ASN A 183 -4.69 16.60 12.33
CA ASN A 183 -6.08 16.55 12.79
C ASN A 183 -6.40 15.35 13.72
N PRO A 184 -5.85 15.31 14.93
CA PRO A 184 -6.08 14.24 15.92
C PRO A 184 -7.55 13.99 16.25
N SER A 185 -8.40 15.03 16.12
CA SER A 185 -9.86 14.97 16.37
C SER A 185 -10.60 14.01 15.42
N ASN A 186 -10.01 13.70 14.27
CA ASN A 186 -10.61 12.80 13.28
C ASN A 186 -10.41 11.31 13.62
N TYR A 187 -9.63 10.99 14.66
CA TYR A 187 -9.31 9.63 15.04
C TYR A 187 -9.61 9.35 16.50
N GLU A 188 -10.26 8.23 16.73
CA GLU A 188 -10.42 7.64 18.06
C GLU A 188 -9.34 6.58 18.30
N LEU A 189 -9.07 6.27 19.59
CA LEU A 189 -8.17 5.16 19.92
C LEU A 189 -8.77 3.85 19.42
N GLY A 190 -8.00 3.10 18.65
CA GLY A 190 -8.44 1.86 18.04
C GLY A 190 -8.96 2.00 16.61
N ASP A 191 -9.05 3.22 16.06
CA ASP A 191 -9.32 3.41 14.65
C ASP A 191 -8.17 2.86 13.79
N ILE A 192 -8.48 2.63 12.53
CA ILE A 192 -7.51 2.16 11.53
C ILE A 192 -7.05 3.32 10.67
N ILE A 193 -5.73 3.49 10.54
CA ILE A 193 -5.09 4.49 9.70
C ILE A 193 -4.12 3.85 8.70
N GLY A 194 -4.10 4.34 7.47
CA GLY A 194 -3.11 3.93 6.47
C GLY A 194 -1.69 4.33 6.89
N TRP A 195 -0.77 3.37 6.91
CA TRP A 195 0.59 3.58 7.41
C TRP A 195 1.66 3.66 6.32
N SER A 196 1.48 2.92 5.25
CA SER A 196 2.38 2.91 4.08
C SER A 196 1.61 2.72 2.78
N GLY A 197 2.27 2.85 1.64
CA GLY A 197 1.72 2.61 0.32
C GLY A 197 0.49 3.47 -0.02
N LEU A 198 -0.38 2.94 -0.86
CA LEU A 198 -1.63 3.59 -1.26
C LEU A 198 -2.59 3.80 -0.08
N GLU A 199 -2.60 2.87 0.89
CA GLU A 199 -3.39 3.02 2.11
C GLU A 199 -3.11 4.35 2.81
N LYS A 200 -1.83 4.76 2.85
CA LYS A 200 -1.41 6.04 3.44
C LYS A 200 -1.60 7.22 2.52
N SER A 201 -1.23 7.08 1.25
CA SER A 201 -1.31 8.18 0.29
C SER A 201 -2.74 8.64 0.05
N TYR A 202 -3.68 7.69 0.06
CA TYR A 202 -5.11 7.92 -0.17
C TYR A 202 -5.96 7.80 1.10
N GLU A 203 -5.35 7.93 2.29
CA GLU A 203 -6.03 7.86 3.59
C GLU A 203 -7.30 8.70 3.63
N LYS A 204 -7.24 9.95 3.14
CA LYS A 204 -8.38 10.87 3.14
C LYS A 204 -9.58 10.38 2.32
N GLN A 205 -9.33 9.62 1.25
CA GLN A 205 -10.37 9.04 0.40
C GLN A 205 -10.85 7.69 0.93
N LEU A 206 -9.90 6.84 1.33
CA LEU A 206 -10.18 5.50 1.80
C LEU A 206 -10.86 5.47 3.16
N LYS A 207 -10.56 6.43 4.04
CA LYS A 207 -11.20 6.52 5.35
C LYS A 207 -12.67 6.91 5.21
N GLY A 208 -13.58 6.08 5.73
CA GLY A 208 -14.99 6.42 5.84
C GLY A 208 -15.29 7.40 6.98
N THR A 209 -16.54 7.76 7.12
CA THR A 209 -17.02 8.57 8.24
C THR A 209 -17.82 7.70 9.20
N HIS A 210 -17.37 7.58 10.45
CA HIS A 210 -18.05 6.75 11.44
C HIS A 210 -19.48 7.22 11.69
N GLY A 211 -20.37 6.25 11.86
CA GLY A 211 -21.72 6.47 12.32
C GLY A 211 -21.77 6.68 13.83
N ILE A 212 -22.91 7.19 14.29
CA ILE A 212 -23.19 7.40 15.71
C ILE A 212 -24.60 6.90 15.99
N GLN A 213 -24.73 6.06 17.00
CA GLN A 213 -26.02 5.63 17.53
C GLN A 213 -26.15 6.11 18.98
N PHE A 214 -27.35 6.52 19.35
CA PHE A 214 -27.64 7.00 20.70
C PHE A 214 -28.61 6.03 21.37
N TYR A 215 -28.17 5.43 22.46
CA TYR A 215 -28.96 4.50 23.27
C TYR A 215 -29.34 5.15 24.58
N GLN A 216 -30.59 4.97 24.98
CA GLN A 216 -31.01 5.28 26.34
C GLN A 216 -30.50 4.19 27.27
N VAL A 217 -29.92 4.60 28.41
CA VAL A 217 -29.49 3.70 29.48
C VAL A 217 -30.22 4.00 30.77
N ASP A 218 -30.50 2.96 31.56
CA ASP A 218 -31.06 3.09 32.89
C ASP A 218 -30.00 3.57 33.92
N ALA A 219 -30.39 3.71 35.18
CA ALA A 219 -29.51 4.14 36.26
C ALA A 219 -28.34 3.16 36.52
N TYR A 220 -28.46 1.93 36.05
CA TYR A 220 -27.43 0.89 36.14
C TYR A 220 -26.60 0.78 34.84
N GLY A 221 -26.89 1.63 33.85
CA GLY A 221 -26.18 1.67 32.59
C GLY A 221 -26.67 0.64 31.54
N ARG A 222 -27.74 -0.12 31.83
CA ARG A 222 -28.30 -1.11 30.90
C ARG A 222 -29.07 -0.40 29.78
N GLU A 223 -28.94 -0.94 28.57
CA GLU A 223 -29.61 -0.41 27.38
C GLU A 223 -31.14 -0.55 27.52
N ALA A 224 -31.84 0.59 27.48
CA ALA A 224 -33.29 0.67 27.59
C ALA A 224 -33.99 0.95 26.25
N GLY A 225 -33.24 1.18 25.17
CA GLY A 225 -33.74 1.42 23.82
C GLY A 225 -33.04 2.56 23.08
N TYR A 226 -33.51 2.86 21.88
CA TYR A 226 -33.02 3.98 21.09
C TYR A 226 -33.61 5.31 21.58
N VAL A 227 -32.84 6.39 21.43
CA VAL A 227 -33.32 7.73 21.73
C VAL A 227 -33.89 8.34 20.46
N GLU A 228 -35.20 8.46 20.35
CA GLU A 228 -35.88 8.98 19.16
C GLU A 228 -35.53 10.45 18.85
N GLU A 229 -35.20 11.24 19.90
CA GLU A 229 -34.79 12.64 19.77
C GLU A 229 -33.46 12.85 19.03
N PHE A 230 -32.62 11.79 18.97
CA PHE A 230 -31.32 11.80 18.31
C PHE A 230 -31.26 10.73 17.23
N PRO A 231 -31.59 11.08 15.96
CA PRO A 231 -31.55 10.11 14.88
C PRO A 231 -30.15 9.54 14.70
N PRO A 232 -30.01 8.25 14.46
CA PRO A 232 -28.72 7.63 14.24
C PRO A 232 -28.06 8.18 12.98
N ARG A 233 -26.78 8.48 13.05
CA ARG A 233 -25.96 8.77 11.87
C ARG A 233 -25.40 7.47 11.35
N ILE A 234 -25.81 7.06 10.16
CA ILE A 234 -25.32 5.83 9.50
C ILE A 234 -23.84 6.03 9.13
N PRO A 235 -22.98 5.02 9.30
CA PRO A 235 -21.59 5.10 8.86
C PRO A 235 -21.51 5.20 7.33
N GLU A 236 -20.72 6.13 6.83
CA GLU A 236 -20.48 6.32 5.40
C GLU A 236 -19.17 5.61 5.02
N PRO A 237 -19.18 4.62 4.12
CA PRO A 237 -17.99 3.96 3.64
C PRO A 237 -17.00 4.93 3.00
N GLY A 238 -15.71 4.62 3.08
CA GLY A 238 -14.69 5.31 2.31
C GLY A 238 -14.89 5.15 0.82
N LYS A 239 -14.32 6.07 0.04
CA LYS A 239 -14.37 6.00 -1.43
C LYS A 239 -13.40 4.94 -1.94
N ASN A 240 -13.85 4.10 -2.87
CA ASN A 240 -13.00 3.13 -3.55
C ASN A 240 -11.97 3.84 -4.43
N ILE A 241 -10.80 3.23 -4.58
CA ILE A 241 -9.78 3.63 -5.56
C ILE A 241 -9.56 2.50 -6.56
N ILE A 242 -9.42 2.88 -7.83
CA ILE A 242 -9.06 1.95 -8.91
C ILE A 242 -7.60 2.21 -9.24
N THR A 243 -6.79 1.17 -9.16
CA THR A 243 -5.36 1.27 -9.46
C THR A 243 -5.07 1.06 -10.94
N THR A 244 -3.86 1.40 -11.35
CA THR A 244 -3.32 1.08 -12.68
C THR A 244 -2.78 -0.34 -12.76
N ILE A 245 -2.69 -1.04 -11.62
CA ILE A 245 -2.16 -2.39 -11.50
C ILE A 245 -3.04 -3.36 -12.28
N ASP A 246 -2.40 -4.26 -13.02
CA ASP A 246 -3.01 -5.46 -13.56
C ASP A 246 -2.60 -6.64 -12.68
N ILE A 247 -3.57 -7.33 -12.10
CA ILE A 247 -3.33 -8.42 -11.14
C ILE A 247 -2.53 -9.56 -11.75
N ASN A 248 -2.70 -9.86 -13.05
CA ASN A 248 -2.00 -10.95 -13.72
C ASN A 248 -0.53 -10.60 -13.96
N ILE A 249 -0.28 -9.33 -14.33
CA ILE A 249 1.08 -8.81 -14.49
C ILE A 249 1.78 -8.83 -13.14
N GLN A 250 1.14 -8.29 -12.09
CA GLN A 250 1.69 -8.27 -10.73
C GLN A 250 2.00 -9.67 -10.23
N TYR A 251 1.10 -10.62 -10.41
CA TYR A 251 1.30 -12.02 -10.06
C TYR A 251 2.52 -12.63 -10.77
N SER A 252 2.69 -12.34 -12.05
CA SER A 252 3.83 -12.81 -12.84
C SER A 252 5.14 -12.23 -12.32
N LEU A 253 5.16 -10.93 -11.98
CA LEU A 253 6.34 -10.29 -11.38
C LEU A 253 6.73 -10.92 -10.04
N GLU A 254 5.75 -11.14 -9.17
CA GLU A 254 5.99 -11.76 -7.86
C GLU A 254 6.57 -13.18 -8.00
N ARG A 255 6.09 -13.97 -8.98
CA ARG A 255 6.64 -15.30 -9.27
C ARG A 255 8.05 -15.28 -9.83
N ILE A 256 8.33 -14.37 -10.76
CA ILE A 256 9.65 -14.27 -11.41
C ILE A 256 10.70 -13.80 -10.41
N MET A 257 10.29 -13.00 -9.44
CA MET A 257 11.17 -12.42 -8.42
C MET A 257 11.29 -13.27 -7.14
N ILE A 258 10.66 -14.43 -7.05
CA ILE A 258 10.90 -15.35 -5.93
C ILE A 258 12.41 -15.61 -5.82
N ASP A 259 12.95 -15.57 -4.61
CA ASP A 259 14.37 -15.78 -4.28
C ASP A 259 15.36 -14.77 -4.92
N LYS A 260 14.87 -13.69 -5.53
CA LYS A 260 15.71 -12.61 -6.06
C LYS A 260 15.52 -11.34 -5.24
N ARG A 261 16.59 -10.61 -5.03
CA ARG A 261 16.54 -9.34 -4.29
C ARG A 261 16.69 -8.16 -5.26
N GLY A 262 15.71 -7.26 -5.24
CA GLY A 262 15.73 -6.14 -6.16
C GLY A 262 14.35 -5.57 -6.49
N VAL A 263 14.24 -4.97 -7.67
CA VAL A 263 13.05 -4.24 -8.13
C VAL A 263 12.77 -4.57 -9.59
N VAL A 264 11.51 -4.81 -9.92
CA VAL A 264 11.01 -4.75 -11.29
C VAL A 264 9.83 -3.79 -11.33
N ILE A 265 9.81 -2.88 -12.30
CA ILE A 265 8.67 -1.97 -12.56
C ILE A 265 8.34 -2.08 -14.04
N VAL A 266 7.05 -2.18 -14.34
CA VAL A 266 6.53 -2.25 -15.70
C VAL A 266 5.34 -1.29 -15.86
N GLY A 267 5.21 -0.66 -17.05
CA GLY A 267 4.12 0.28 -17.25
C GLY A 267 3.96 0.76 -18.68
N ILE A 268 3.15 1.79 -18.83
CA ILE A 268 2.81 2.45 -20.09
C ILE A 268 3.49 3.84 -20.12
N PRO A 269 4.54 4.03 -20.92
CA PRO A 269 5.33 5.25 -20.86
C PRO A 269 4.54 6.51 -21.25
N GLN A 270 3.56 6.40 -22.17
CA GLN A 270 2.75 7.54 -22.64
C GLN A 270 1.86 8.11 -21.53
N THR A 271 1.25 7.25 -20.71
CA THR A 271 0.33 7.66 -19.64
C THR A 271 1.01 7.77 -18.29
N GLY A 272 2.16 7.10 -18.09
CA GLY A 272 2.84 6.99 -16.79
C GLY A 272 2.22 5.94 -15.88
N GLU A 273 1.23 5.17 -16.33
CA GLU A 273 0.61 4.10 -15.58
C GLU A 273 1.61 2.99 -15.26
N ILE A 274 1.71 2.63 -13.99
CA ILE A 274 2.48 1.46 -13.55
C ILE A 274 1.53 0.27 -13.48
N LEU A 275 1.74 -0.70 -14.38
CA LEU A 275 0.91 -1.91 -14.48
C LEU A 275 1.24 -2.96 -13.44
N GLY A 276 2.45 -2.92 -12.94
CA GLY A 276 2.94 -3.78 -11.87
C GLY A 276 4.31 -3.34 -11.40
N ALA A 277 4.59 -3.55 -10.11
CA ALA A 277 5.90 -3.31 -9.54
C ALA A 277 6.14 -4.21 -8.33
N ILE A 278 7.37 -4.67 -8.18
CA ILE A 278 7.79 -5.46 -7.03
C ILE A 278 9.08 -4.90 -6.46
N SER A 279 9.14 -4.82 -5.14
CA SER A 279 10.33 -4.57 -4.33
C SER A 279 10.55 -5.78 -3.45
N ASN A 280 11.54 -6.62 -3.78
CA ASN A 280 11.78 -7.89 -3.11
C ASN A 280 13.14 -7.89 -2.36
N PRO A 281 13.26 -8.53 -1.15
CA PRO A 281 12.19 -9.23 -0.46
C PRO A 281 11.08 -8.29 -0.01
N ASP A 282 9.86 -8.82 -0.05
CA ASP A 282 8.66 -8.12 0.39
C ASP A 282 8.13 -8.69 1.72
N PHE A 283 6.96 -8.24 2.16
CA PHE A 283 6.29 -8.70 3.36
C PHE A 283 4.82 -9.01 3.06
N ARG A 284 4.17 -9.74 3.95
CA ARG A 284 2.73 -9.98 3.88
C ARG A 284 1.97 -8.80 4.50
N PRO A 285 1.14 -8.04 3.74
CA PRO A 285 0.42 -6.89 4.30
C PRO A 285 -0.57 -7.27 5.40
N ASP A 286 -1.13 -8.47 5.35
CA ASP A 286 -2.05 -9.03 6.33
C ASP A 286 -1.40 -9.27 7.71
N LEU A 287 -0.07 -9.36 7.80
CA LEU A 287 0.64 -9.40 9.08
C LEU A 287 0.40 -8.15 9.96
N PHE A 288 -0.02 -7.05 9.37
CA PHE A 288 -0.29 -5.79 10.08
C PHE A 288 -1.77 -5.56 10.36
N THR A 289 -2.63 -6.50 9.93
CA THR A 289 -4.04 -6.57 10.28
C THR A 289 -4.23 -7.61 11.38
N GLY A 290 -5.24 -7.47 12.21
CA GLY A 290 -5.49 -8.45 13.24
C GLY A 290 -4.46 -8.45 14.40
N ARG A 291 -4.29 -9.61 15.01
CA ARG A 291 -3.33 -9.83 16.11
C ARG A 291 -1.96 -10.18 15.53
N VAL A 292 -1.08 -9.21 15.49
CA VAL A 292 0.33 -9.45 15.11
C VAL A 292 1.02 -10.22 16.23
N LEU A 293 1.56 -11.39 15.92
CA LEU A 293 2.40 -12.14 16.84
C LEU A 293 3.76 -11.43 16.97
N GLU A 294 4.25 -11.31 18.19
CA GLU A 294 5.52 -10.62 18.47
C GLU A 294 6.70 -11.29 17.74
N GLU A 295 6.66 -12.61 17.61
CA GLU A 295 7.65 -13.37 16.87
C GLU A 295 7.65 -13.03 15.37
N GLU A 296 6.48 -13.00 14.71
CA GLU A 296 6.34 -12.64 13.30
C GLU A 296 6.81 -11.20 13.05
N TRP A 297 6.45 -10.28 13.95
CA TRP A 297 6.89 -8.90 13.90
C TRP A 297 8.42 -8.78 14.01
N ASN A 298 9.02 -9.48 14.97
CA ASN A 298 10.46 -9.49 15.18
C ASN A 298 11.20 -10.09 13.98
N ASN A 299 10.66 -11.14 13.39
CA ASN A 299 11.23 -11.76 12.18
C ASN A 299 11.25 -10.80 10.99
N VAL A 300 10.27 -9.93 10.85
CA VAL A 300 10.22 -8.94 9.76
C VAL A 300 11.14 -7.76 10.05
N ILE A 301 11.13 -7.21 11.27
CA ILE A 301 11.93 -6.01 11.63
C ILE A 301 13.43 -6.31 11.68
N ASN A 302 13.79 -7.45 12.26
CA ASN A 302 15.20 -7.82 12.45
C ASN A 302 15.80 -8.52 11.24
N ASN A 303 15.02 -8.71 10.17
CA ASN A 303 15.51 -9.31 8.94
C ASN A 303 16.57 -8.41 8.28
N GLN A 304 17.77 -8.95 8.10
CA GLN A 304 18.91 -8.24 7.52
C GLN A 304 18.65 -7.79 6.07
N GLU A 305 17.79 -8.50 5.36
CA GLU A 305 17.40 -8.16 3.99
C GLU A 305 16.37 -7.03 3.88
N LYS A 306 15.89 -6.51 5.03
CA LYS A 306 15.02 -5.33 5.14
C LYS A 306 13.76 -5.41 4.27
N PRO A 307 12.86 -6.39 4.49
CA PRO A 307 11.66 -6.56 3.67
C PRO A 307 10.68 -5.39 3.75
N LEU A 308 10.72 -4.56 4.80
CA LEU A 308 9.90 -3.34 4.91
C LEU A 308 10.41 -2.16 4.10
N MET A 309 11.64 -2.23 3.57
CA MET A 309 12.21 -1.18 2.75
C MET A 309 11.59 -1.20 1.35
N ASN A 310 10.92 -0.12 1.00
CA ASN A 310 10.43 0.04 -0.36
C ASN A 310 11.58 0.46 -1.29
N ARG A 311 12.19 -0.54 -1.94
CA ARG A 311 13.37 -0.34 -2.79
C ARG A 311 13.08 0.51 -4.02
N PHE A 312 11.86 0.50 -4.54
CA PHE A 312 11.60 1.21 -5.79
C PHE A 312 11.60 2.74 -5.62
N ASN A 313 11.26 3.29 -4.46
CA ASN A 313 11.24 4.75 -4.23
C ASN A 313 12.14 5.24 -3.09
N GLN A 314 12.76 4.33 -2.31
CA GLN A 314 13.66 4.65 -1.19
C GLN A 314 15.05 4.02 -1.35
N GLY A 315 15.20 3.01 -2.19
CA GLY A 315 16.50 2.44 -2.50
C GLY A 315 17.33 3.42 -3.33
N LEU A 316 18.58 3.61 -2.95
CA LEU A 316 19.54 4.47 -3.64
C LEU A 316 20.67 3.62 -4.20
N TYR A 317 20.82 3.61 -5.52
CA TYR A 317 21.76 2.76 -6.23
C TYR A 317 22.53 3.56 -7.26
N PRO A 318 23.81 3.27 -7.47
CA PRO A 318 24.50 3.79 -8.64
C PRO A 318 23.84 3.22 -9.91
N PRO A 319 23.55 4.05 -10.91
CA PRO A 319 22.86 3.60 -12.12
C PRO A 319 23.78 2.77 -13.05
N GLY A 320 25.08 2.99 -13.00
CA GLY A 320 26.00 2.38 -13.95
C GLY A 320 25.65 2.74 -15.41
N SER A 321 26.02 1.88 -16.31
CA SER A 321 25.92 2.13 -17.76
C SER A 321 24.51 2.37 -18.32
N ILE A 322 23.44 2.27 -17.51
CA ILE A 322 22.08 2.61 -17.99
C ILE A 322 21.90 4.11 -18.25
N VAL A 323 22.81 4.97 -17.78
CA VAL A 323 22.74 6.43 -18.01
C VAL A 323 23.64 6.91 -19.15
N LYS A 324 24.33 6.00 -19.86
CA LYS A 324 25.19 6.37 -20.99
C LYS A 324 24.45 7.09 -22.12
N MET A 325 23.13 6.90 -22.25
CA MET A 325 22.30 7.67 -23.19
C MET A 325 22.19 9.15 -22.80
N ILE A 326 22.33 9.48 -21.49
CA ILE A 326 22.43 10.89 -21.06
C ILE A 326 23.77 11.47 -21.50
N THR A 327 24.85 10.72 -21.30
CA THR A 327 26.20 11.14 -21.75
C THR A 327 26.25 11.25 -23.27
N GLU A 328 25.61 10.33 -23.99
CA GLU A 328 25.42 10.41 -25.44
C GLU A 328 24.68 11.72 -25.84
N ALA A 329 23.56 12.03 -25.16
CA ALA A 329 22.82 13.27 -25.41
C ALA A 329 23.68 14.52 -25.20
N VAL A 330 24.51 14.55 -24.14
CA VAL A 330 25.46 15.64 -23.87
C VAL A 330 26.51 15.76 -24.98
N LEU A 331 27.03 14.64 -25.49
CA LEU A 331 27.99 14.62 -26.58
C LEU A 331 27.39 15.14 -27.87
N LEU A 332 26.18 14.68 -28.21
CA LEU A 332 25.46 15.10 -29.41
C LEU A 332 25.00 16.58 -29.39
N ASP A 333 24.90 17.16 -28.19
CA ASP A 333 24.65 18.60 -28.00
C ASP A 333 25.88 19.47 -28.22
N HIS A 334 27.08 18.88 -28.31
CA HIS A 334 28.32 19.62 -28.55
C HIS A 334 28.57 19.76 -30.07
N PRO A 335 28.76 20.98 -30.61
CA PRO A 335 28.83 21.22 -32.05
C PRO A 335 30.02 20.55 -32.76
N ASP A 336 31.13 20.36 -32.06
CA ASP A 336 32.35 19.78 -32.62
C ASP A 336 32.44 18.26 -32.42
N PHE A 337 31.40 17.62 -31.84
CA PHE A 337 31.42 16.18 -31.62
C PHE A 337 30.94 15.42 -32.87
N ASP A 338 31.83 14.58 -33.42
CA ASP A 338 31.49 13.66 -34.50
C ASP A 338 31.15 12.25 -33.93
N PRO A 339 29.87 11.81 -33.99
CA PRO A 339 29.45 10.51 -33.49
C PRO A 339 30.00 9.31 -34.30
N TYR A 340 30.57 9.56 -35.45
CA TYR A 340 31.20 8.54 -36.31
C TYR A 340 32.69 8.41 -36.05
N SER A 341 33.29 9.38 -35.34
CA SER A 341 34.70 9.32 -34.97
C SER A 341 35.02 8.06 -34.15
N GLN A 342 36.14 7.45 -34.44
CA GLN A 342 36.55 6.19 -33.81
C GLN A 342 37.48 6.43 -32.62
N GLN A 343 37.22 5.69 -31.52
CA GLN A 343 38.10 5.65 -30.34
C GLN A 343 38.55 4.20 -30.12
N LEU A 344 39.86 4.03 -29.91
CA LEU A 344 40.42 2.72 -29.60
C LEU A 344 40.21 2.37 -28.11
N CYS A 345 39.64 1.21 -27.81
CA CYS A 345 39.53 0.64 -26.47
C CYS A 345 40.49 -0.52 -26.32
N GLU A 346 41.49 -0.39 -25.49
CA GLU A 346 42.50 -1.40 -25.18
C GLU A 346 42.28 -2.04 -23.79
N GLY A 347 41.07 -1.85 -23.19
CA GLY A 347 40.73 -2.37 -21.88
C GLY A 347 41.13 -1.49 -20.70
N ALA A 348 42.04 -0.52 -20.89
CA ALA A 348 42.49 0.40 -19.87
C ALA A 348 42.71 1.83 -20.43
N PHE A 349 42.53 2.84 -19.60
CA PHE A 349 42.70 4.24 -19.94
C PHE A 349 43.45 4.97 -18.80
N GLN A 350 44.64 5.48 -19.10
CA GLN A 350 45.43 6.27 -18.16
C GLN A 350 44.91 7.71 -18.14
N TYR A 351 44.55 8.21 -16.96
CA TYR A 351 44.20 9.63 -16.77
C TYR A 351 44.84 10.15 -15.48
N GLY A 352 45.80 11.07 -15.63
CA GLY A 352 46.66 11.46 -14.52
C GLY A 352 47.43 10.25 -13.96
N ASP A 353 47.43 10.12 -12.64
CA ASP A 353 48.10 9.00 -11.94
C ASP A 353 47.25 7.75 -11.77
N ARG A 354 46.02 7.73 -12.36
CA ARG A 354 45.10 6.62 -12.24
C ARG A 354 44.85 5.92 -13.57
N VAL A 355 44.64 4.59 -13.47
CA VAL A 355 44.19 3.75 -14.57
C VAL A 355 42.73 3.44 -14.37
N PHE A 356 41.89 3.73 -15.38
CA PHE A 356 40.47 3.41 -15.43
C PHE A 356 40.28 2.23 -16.36
N GLY A 357 39.63 1.18 -15.86
CA GLY A 357 39.37 -0.05 -16.62
C GLY A 357 38.11 0.03 -17.48
N CYS A 358 38.03 -0.83 -18.48
CA CYS A 358 36.79 -1.22 -19.12
C CYS A 358 36.33 -2.55 -18.56
N TRP A 359 35.02 -2.82 -18.56
CA TRP A 359 34.50 -4.13 -18.17
C TRP A 359 35.07 -5.26 -19.04
N ASN A 360 35.39 -4.98 -20.32
CA ASN A 360 36.17 -5.87 -21.18
C ASN A 360 37.67 -5.53 -21.06
N THR A 361 38.37 -6.29 -20.27
CA THR A 361 39.79 -6.06 -19.96
C THR A 361 40.73 -6.28 -21.15
N VAL A 362 40.30 -7.04 -22.16
CA VAL A 362 41.04 -7.24 -23.42
C VAL A 362 40.88 -6.06 -24.37
N GLY A 363 39.86 -5.24 -24.13
CA GLY A 363 39.46 -4.12 -24.98
C GLY A 363 38.43 -4.50 -26.05
N HIS A 364 37.82 -3.48 -26.62
CA HIS A 364 36.79 -3.61 -27.67
C HIS A 364 37.33 -3.29 -29.08
N GLY A 365 38.60 -2.85 -29.19
CA GLY A 365 39.14 -2.30 -30.41
C GLY A 365 38.61 -0.91 -30.77
N ASN A 366 38.52 -0.60 -32.05
CA ASN A 366 38.02 0.67 -32.54
C ASN A 366 36.49 0.71 -32.51
N LEU A 367 35.94 1.71 -31.85
CA LEU A 367 34.51 1.92 -31.65
C LEU A 367 34.09 3.35 -32.02
N ASN A 368 32.98 3.51 -32.68
CA ASN A 368 32.22 4.77 -32.77
C ASN A 368 31.16 4.82 -31.65
N LEU A 369 30.40 5.90 -31.55
CA LEU A 369 29.38 6.10 -30.50
C LEU A 369 28.38 4.95 -30.42
N THR A 370 27.80 4.53 -31.56
CA THR A 370 26.82 3.42 -31.62
C THR A 370 27.43 2.11 -31.11
N SER A 371 28.62 1.73 -31.55
CA SER A 371 29.27 0.51 -31.10
C SER A 371 29.72 0.59 -29.64
N ALA A 372 30.03 1.78 -29.14
CA ALA A 372 30.33 2.01 -27.73
C ALA A 372 29.10 1.86 -26.82
N ILE A 373 27.92 2.37 -27.25
CA ILE A 373 26.64 2.16 -26.53
C ILE A 373 26.26 0.67 -26.59
N MET A 374 26.31 0.06 -27.77
CA MET A 374 25.96 -1.33 -28.03
C MET A 374 26.74 -2.31 -27.14
N GLN A 375 28.06 -2.13 -27.06
CA GLN A 375 28.95 -2.96 -26.26
C GLN A 375 29.23 -2.38 -24.86
N SER A 376 28.58 -1.27 -24.51
CA SER A 376 28.71 -0.63 -23.21
C SER A 376 30.16 -0.25 -22.84
N CYS A 377 31.00 0.15 -23.80
CA CYS A 377 32.41 0.46 -23.59
C CYS A 377 32.57 1.68 -22.68
N ASP A 378 33.35 1.56 -21.59
CA ASP A 378 33.63 2.67 -20.66
C ASP A 378 34.70 3.60 -21.20
N ILE A 379 35.75 3.03 -21.83
CA ILE A 379 36.91 3.76 -22.36
C ILE A 379 36.49 4.80 -23.42
N TYR A 380 35.51 4.47 -24.27
CA TYR A 380 34.98 5.42 -25.23
C TYR A 380 34.52 6.71 -24.56
N PHE A 381 33.72 6.59 -23.50
CA PHE A 381 33.19 7.72 -22.75
C PHE A 381 34.28 8.44 -21.94
N TYR A 382 35.29 7.74 -21.43
CA TYR A 382 36.43 8.38 -20.78
C TYR A 382 37.23 9.27 -21.74
N LYS A 383 37.40 8.83 -22.98
CA LYS A 383 38.11 9.61 -24.00
C LYS A 383 37.36 10.84 -24.49
N THR A 384 36.03 10.88 -24.27
CA THR A 384 35.17 12.02 -24.65
C THR A 384 34.98 13.06 -23.56
N ILE A 385 35.68 12.95 -22.40
CA ILE A 385 35.52 13.84 -21.24
C ILE A 385 35.81 15.33 -21.53
N ASN A 386 36.46 15.65 -22.66
CA ASN A 386 36.81 17.04 -23.01
C ASN A 386 35.66 17.79 -23.70
N TYR A 387 34.58 17.11 -24.11
CA TYR A 387 33.41 17.72 -24.74
C TYR A 387 32.39 18.29 -23.75
N TYR A 388 32.54 18.02 -22.43
CA TYR A 388 31.62 18.52 -21.41
C TYR A 388 32.31 18.68 -20.06
N ASP A 389 31.70 19.46 -19.19
CA ASP A 389 32.08 19.61 -17.79
C ASP A 389 31.03 18.95 -16.87
N LEU A 390 31.30 18.99 -15.54
CA LEU A 390 30.44 18.38 -14.55
C LEU A 390 29.05 19.04 -14.48
N ASP A 391 28.97 20.37 -14.57
CA ASP A 391 27.72 21.10 -14.45
C ASP A 391 26.82 20.88 -15.68
N LYS A 392 27.41 20.79 -16.88
CA LYS A 392 26.71 20.43 -18.10
C LYS A 392 26.14 19.02 -18.00
N LEU A 393 26.94 18.03 -17.60
CA LEU A 393 26.49 16.66 -17.39
C LEU A 393 25.37 16.59 -16.34
N ALA A 394 25.55 17.22 -15.18
CA ALA A 394 24.55 17.29 -14.12
C ALA A 394 23.22 17.93 -14.58
N SER A 395 23.29 18.95 -15.44
CA SER A 395 22.09 19.60 -16.01
C SER A 395 21.27 18.63 -16.85
N PHE A 396 21.91 17.79 -17.65
CA PHE A 396 21.23 16.74 -18.43
C PHE A 396 20.65 15.65 -17.53
N PHE A 397 21.37 15.17 -16.52
CA PHE A 397 20.81 14.25 -15.54
C PHE A 397 19.53 14.79 -14.91
N LYS A 398 19.53 16.08 -14.49
CA LYS A 398 18.35 16.74 -13.92
C LYS A 398 17.22 16.88 -14.93
N ALA A 399 17.53 17.19 -16.20
CA ALA A 399 16.53 17.27 -17.27
C ALA A 399 15.83 15.92 -17.52
N PHE A 400 16.55 14.80 -17.32
CA PHE A 400 15.97 13.46 -17.38
C PHE A 400 15.34 13.00 -16.06
N GLY A 401 15.27 13.87 -15.02
CA GLY A 401 14.54 13.64 -13.78
C GLY A 401 15.35 13.03 -12.64
N PHE A 402 16.66 12.88 -12.78
CA PHE A 402 17.50 12.44 -11.67
C PHE A 402 17.82 13.59 -10.71
N GLY A 403 17.96 13.27 -9.43
CA GLY A 403 18.16 14.26 -8.38
C GLY A 403 16.89 14.95 -7.88
N GLU A 404 15.73 14.64 -8.46
CA GLU A 404 14.43 15.18 -8.08
C GLU A 404 13.40 14.07 -7.84
N ILE A 405 12.37 14.34 -7.01
CA ILE A 405 11.27 13.38 -6.83
C ILE A 405 10.48 13.29 -8.13
N THR A 406 10.10 12.08 -8.53
CA THR A 406 9.20 11.85 -9.67
C THR A 406 7.78 12.29 -9.33
N GLY A 407 7.48 12.25 -8.03
CA GLY A 407 6.20 12.56 -7.46
C GLY A 407 5.17 11.45 -7.71
N VAL A 408 5.61 10.21 -7.84
CA VAL A 408 4.72 9.04 -7.78
C VAL A 408 3.78 9.13 -6.58
N ASP A 409 2.58 8.64 -6.74
CA ASP A 409 1.50 8.75 -5.75
C ASP A 409 1.67 7.84 -4.51
N ILE A 410 2.90 7.42 -4.23
CA ILE A 410 3.31 6.74 -3.00
C ILE A 410 4.30 7.62 -2.23
N GLN A 411 4.05 7.79 -0.94
CA GLN A 411 4.84 8.68 -0.08
C GLN A 411 6.28 8.17 0.19
N ARG A 412 7.13 9.08 0.70
CA ARG A 412 8.53 8.85 1.09
C ARG A 412 9.44 8.50 -0.09
N GLU A 413 9.34 9.25 -1.16
CA GLU A 413 10.26 9.16 -2.28
C GLU A 413 11.58 9.90 -1.99
N TYR A 414 12.71 9.25 -2.29
CA TYR A 414 14.03 9.85 -2.19
C TYR A 414 14.46 10.49 -3.51
N ARG A 415 15.13 11.65 -3.41
CA ARG A 415 15.57 12.42 -4.58
C ARG A 415 16.77 11.82 -5.31
N GLY A 416 17.54 10.93 -4.66
CA GLY A 416 18.84 10.55 -5.19
C GLY A 416 19.89 11.65 -5.06
N ILE A 417 21.02 11.45 -5.72
CA ILE A 417 22.15 12.39 -5.74
C ILE A 417 22.63 12.53 -7.19
N VAL A 418 22.64 13.77 -7.69
CA VAL A 418 23.30 14.15 -8.94
C VAL A 418 24.35 15.18 -8.58
N PRO A 419 25.65 14.81 -8.56
CA PRO A 419 26.73 15.71 -8.21
C PRO A 419 26.91 16.79 -9.29
N ASP A 420 26.97 18.03 -8.87
CA ASP A 420 27.41 19.19 -9.63
C ASP A 420 28.65 19.82 -8.94
N THR A 421 29.24 20.80 -9.55
CA THR A 421 30.42 21.48 -8.97
C THR A 421 30.15 21.97 -7.55
N LYS A 422 28.98 22.52 -7.29
CA LYS A 422 28.60 23.00 -5.94
C LYS A 422 28.53 21.87 -4.92
N TYR A 423 27.98 20.70 -5.32
CA TYR A 423 27.92 19.51 -4.47
C TYR A 423 29.32 18.99 -4.13
N MET A 424 30.21 18.90 -5.15
CA MET A 424 31.58 18.41 -4.99
C MET A 424 32.40 19.33 -4.11
N ASP A 425 32.31 20.66 -4.33
CA ASP A 425 32.99 21.68 -3.52
C ASP A 425 32.54 21.63 -2.05
N LYS A 426 31.27 21.43 -1.80
CA LYS A 426 30.71 21.28 -0.44
C LYS A 426 31.21 20.01 0.25
N ARG A 427 31.34 18.91 -0.48
CA ARG A 427 31.68 17.59 0.07
C ARG A 427 33.19 17.42 0.29
N TYR A 428 34.00 17.86 -0.66
CA TYR A 428 35.43 17.60 -0.71
C TYR A 428 36.30 18.88 -0.56
N GLY A 429 35.69 20.05 -0.57
CA GLY A 429 36.38 21.33 -0.68
C GLY A 429 36.69 21.70 -2.12
N LYS A 430 36.83 23.01 -2.39
CA LYS A 430 37.02 23.59 -3.73
C LYS A 430 38.18 23.00 -4.55
N PHE A 431 39.21 22.48 -3.88
CA PHE A 431 40.39 21.86 -4.50
C PHE A 431 40.55 20.38 -4.12
N GLY A 432 39.53 19.78 -3.45
CA GLY A 432 39.58 18.40 -2.95
C GLY A 432 39.12 17.35 -3.96
N TRP A 433 38.71 17.75 -5.14
CA TRP A 433 38.28 16.86 -6.22
C TRP A 433 38.91 17.29 -7.56
N SER A 434 38.93 16.39 -8.52
CA SER A 434 39.54 16.62 -9.82
C SER A 434 38.61 16.24 -10.98
N LYS A 435 38.92 16.68 -12.18
CA LYS A 435 38.22 16.29 -13.41
C LYS A 435 38.15 14.76 -13.59
N GLY A 436 39.04 13.99 -12.94
CA GLY A 436 38.98 12.53 -12.90
C GLY A 436 37.67 11.96 -12.29
N ALA A 437 36.99 12.72 -11.41
CA ALA A 437 35.68 12.33 -10.90
C ALA A 437 34.61 12.25 -12.02
N LEU A 438 34.73 13.10 -13.04
CA LEU A 438 33.80 13.12 -14.18
C LEU A 438 33.86 11.82 -15.01
N LEU A 439 35.01 11.12 -15.02
CA LEU A 439 35.12 9.79 -15.66
C LEU A 439 34.16 8.77 -15.04
N ASN A 440 34.04 8.79 -13.71
CA ASN A 440 33.06 7.92 -13.05
C ASN A 440 31.61 8.35 -13.33
N PHE A 441 31.36 9.66 -13.31
CA PHE A 441 29.99 10.17 -13.47
C PHE A 441 29.45 9.94 -14.88
N CYS A 442 30.26 10.02 -15.91
CA CYS A 442 29.80 9.81 -17.29
C CYS A 442 29.36 8.38 -17.59
N ILE A 443 29.76 7.41 -16.76
CA ILE A 443 29.31 6.01 -16.85
C ILE A 443 28.35 5.61 -15.74
N GLY A 444 27.87 6.57 -14.92
CA GLY A 444 26.90 6.33 -13.86
C GLY A 444 27.47 5.72 -12.58
N GLN A 445 28.73 5.98 -12.28
CA GLN A 445 29.43 5.54 -11.07
C GLN A 445 29.83 6.74 -10.19
N GLY A 446 30.49 6.49 -9.07
CA GLY A 446 30.90 7.52 -8.12
C GLY A 446 29.75 7.93 -7.19
N GLU A 447 29.55 9.25 -7.00
CA GLU A 447 28.53 9.78 -6.09
C GLU A 447 27.11 9.84 -6.66
N ILE A 448 26.91 9.44 -7.91
CA ILE A 448 25.56 9.41 -8.50
C ILE A 448 24.76 8.28 -7.87
N LEU A 449 23.64 8.64 -7.23
CA LEU A 449 22.69 7.68 -6.68
C LEU A 449 21.27 7.99 -7.17
N VAL A 450 20.59 6.98 -7.65
CA VAL A 450 19.23 7.09 -8.21
C VAL A 450 18.28 6.09 -7.55
N THR A 451 16.98 6.41 -7.57
CA THR A 451 15.95 5.44 -7.19
C THR A 451 15.43 4.69 -8.42
N PRO A 452 15.00 3.42 -8.28
CA PRO A 452 14.40 2.69 -9.40
C PRO A 452 13.20 3.38 -10.04
N ILE A 453 12.40 4.15 -9.27
CA ILE A 453 11.28 4.91 -9.86
C ILE A 453 11.76 6.07 -10.73
N GLN A 454 12.88 6.72 -10.39
CA GLN A 454 13.52 7.70 -11.27
C GLN A 454 14.02 7.04 -12.55
N VAL A 455 14.63 5.86 -12.45
CA VAL A 455 15.08 5.07 -13.61
C VAL A 455 13.90 4.67 -14.49
N PHE A 456 12.75 4.31 -13.89
CA PHE A 456 11.54 4.02 -14.64
C PHE A 456 11.01 5.26 -15.40
N ASN A 457 10.96 6.41 -14.73
CA ASN A 457 10.58 7.67 -15.37
C ASN A 457 11.53 8.07 -16.52
N TYR A 458 12.83 7.91 -16.31
CA TYR A 458 13.86 8.08 -17.32
C TYR A 458 13.65 7.15 -18.52
N THR A 459 13.37 5.87 -18.28
CA THR A 459 13.07 4.89 -19.33
C THR A 459 11.84 5.30 -20.14
N ASN A 460 10.80 5.81 -19.46
CA ASN A 460 9.59 6.31 -20.12
C ASN A 460 9.89 7.53 -20.99
N LEU A 461 10.77 8.45 -20.56
CA LEU A 461 11.21 9.60 -21.37
C LEU A 461 11.94 9.14 -22.63
N LEU A 462 12.81 8.14 -22.53
CA LEU A 462 13.50 7.57 -23.70
C LEU A 462 12.50 6.95 -24.68
N ALA A 463 11.56 6.15 -24.20
CA ALA A 463 10.54 5.49 -25.02
C ALA A 463 9.56 6.46 -25.71
N THR A 464 9.38 7.66 -25.15
CA THR A 464 8.41 8.66 -25.65
C THR A 464 9.05 9.89 -26.27
N LYS A 465 10.36 9.88 -26.48
CA LYS A 465 11.12 11.05 -26.98
C LYS A 465 10.84 12.31 -26.14
N GLY A 466 10.92 12.16 -24.80
CA GLY A 466 10.74 13.22 -23.82
C GLY A 466 9.29 13.59 -23.48
N LYS A 467 8.29 12.84 -23.95
CA LYS A 467 6.86 13.15 -23.74
C LYS A 467 6.17 12.25 -22.71
N ALA A 468 6.92 11.64 -21.79
CA ALA A 468 6.37 10.78 -20.75
C ALA A 468 5.52 11.56 -19.73
N ASN A 469 4.49 10.89 -19.20
CA ASN A 469 3.75 11.37 -18.07
C ASN A 469 4.31 10.82 -16.76
N ARG A 470 3.98 11.50 -15.65
CA ARG A 470 4.41 11.14 -14.30
C ARG A 470 3.98 9.72 -13.94
N PRO A 471 4.88 8.89 -13.40
CA PRO A 471 4.53 7.56 -12.89
C PRO A 471 3.46 7.62 -11.79
N HIS A 472 2.46 6.73 -11.86
CA HIS A 472 1.40 6.66 -10.87
C HIS A 472 0.77 5.27 -10.78
N PHE A 473 0.14 4.97 -9.63
CA PHE A 473 -0.53 3.71 -9.33
C PHE A 473 -2.05 3.79 -9.26
N VAL A 474 -2.64 4.99 -9.21
CA VAL A 474 -4.09 5.16 -9.18
C VAL A 474 -4.56 5.82 -10.47
N LEU A 475 -5.59 5.23 -11.11
CA LEU A 475 -6.17 5.77 -12.34
C LEU A 475 -6.63 7.21 -12.12
N THR A 476 -6.22 8.09 -13.03
CA THR A 476 -6.54 9.51 -13.01
C THR A 476 -6.80 10.02 -14.42
N ASP A 477 -7.78 10.90 -14.56
CA ASP A 477 -8.04 11.61 -15.82
C ASP A 477 -7.06 12.76 -16.06
N THR A 478 -6.25 13.12 -15.06
CA THR A 478 -5.31 14.24 -15.14
C THR A 478 -3.90 13.72 -15.36
N LEU A 479 -3.50 13.60 -16.61
CA LEU A 479 -2.11 13.32 -16.97
C LEU A 479 -1.25 14.56 -16.73
N ARG A 480 -0.09 14.38 -16.09
CA ARG A 480 0.87 15.45 -15.80
C ARG A 480 2.21 15.10 -16.41
N ASN A 481 2.55 15.76 -17.51
CA ASN A 481 3.92 15.73 -18.01
C ASN A 481 4.81 16.50 -17.02
N THR A 482 5.84 15.86 -16.51
CA THR A 482 6.71 16.45 -15.48
C THR A 482 8.03 16.94 -16.01
N LEU A 483 8.49 16.39 -17.13
CA LEU A 483 9.83 16.62 -17.69
C LEU A 483 9.74 16.73 -19.19
N ASN A 484 10.60 17.57 -19.75
CA ASN A 484 10.74 17.73 -21.20
C ASN A 484 12.20 18.05 -21.54
N PRO A 485 13.09 17.05 -21.61
CA PRO A 485 14.45 17.25 -22.05
C PRO A 485 14.44 17.87 -23.46
N GLN A 486 15.04 19.05 -23.59
CA GLN A 486 15.06 19.81 -24.85
C GLN A 486 16.14 19.24 -25.78
N LEU A 487 15.84 18.10 -26.40
CA LEU A 487 16.70 17.45 -27.40
C LEU A 487 16.08 17.53 -28.78
N GLY A 488 16.94 17.65 -29.81
CA GLY A 488 16.54 17.54 -31.19
C GLY A 488 16.00 16.15 -31.51
N MET A 489 15.12 16.07 -32.55
CA MET A 489 14.56 14.78 -32.97
C MET A 489 15.64 13.82 -33.45
N ASP A 490 16.68 14.31 -34.13
CA ASP A 490 17.82 13.48 -34.58
C ASP A 490 18.56 12.85 -33.40
N THR A 491 18.71 13.58 -32.30
CA THR A 491 19.31 13.04 -31.05
C THR A 491 18.45 11.94 -30.46
N TRP A 492 17.13 12.13 -30.37
CA TRP A 492 16.22 11.10 -29.90
C TRP A 492 16.24 9.83 -30.75
N GLU A 493 16.21 9.99 -32.08
CA GLU A 493 16.23 8.87 -33.01
C GLU A 493 17.54 8.10 -32.94
N ARG A 494 18.64 8.82 -32.77
CA ARG A 494 19.95 8.20 -32.57
C ARG A 494 20.02 7.38 -31.27
N ILE A 495 19.61 7.93 -30.14
CA ILE A 495 19.59 7.22 -28.85
C ILE A 495 18.72 5.96 -28.96
N ILE A 496 17.52 6.07 -29.54
CA ILE A 496 16.61 4.92 -29.74
C ILE A 496 17.26 3.86 -30.64
N PHE A 497 17.88 4.29 -31.74
CA PHE A 497 18.59 3.38 -32.61
C PHE A 497 19.72 2.65 -31.87
N ASP A 498 20.54 3.37 -31.10
CA ASP A 498 21.65 2.80 -30.37
C ASP A 498 21.17 1.84 -29.28
N MET A 499 20.07 2.13 -28.57
CA MET A 499 19.41 1.19 -27.64
C MET A 499 18.85 -0.04 -28.34
N SER A 500 18.38 0.07 -29.59
CA SER A 500 17.99 -1.06 -30.42
C SER A 500 19.19 -1.99 -30.69
N GLN A 501 20.36 -1.43 -30.99
CA GLN A 501 21.58 -2.22 -31.23
C GLN A 501 22.02 -3.01 -29.98
N VAL A 502 21.83 -2.47 -28.77
CA VAL A 502 22.16 -3.18 -27.53
C VAL A 502 21.42 -4.50 -27.40
N VAL A 503 20.17 -4.59 -27.85
CA VAL A 503 19.34 -5.81 -27.71
C VAL A 503 19.37 -6.68 -28.97
N ASN A 504 19.35 -6.07 -30.15
CA ASN A 504 19.11 -6.81 -31.40
C ASN A 504 20.40 -7.25 -32.12
N ASN A 505 21.53 -6.63 -31.79
CA ASN A 505 22.82 -7.00 -32.39
C ASN A 505 23.44 -8.22 -31.65
N VAL A 506 24.14 -9.06 -32.38
CA VAL A 506 24.84 -10.23 -31.82
C VAL A 506 25.90 -9.87 -30.76
N ASN A 507 26.53 -8.71 -30.92
CA ASN A 507 27.53 -8.20 -30.00
C ASN A 507 26.92 -7.29 -28.91
N GLY A 508 25.60 -7.10 -28.92
CA GLY A 508 24.91 -6.29 -27.93
C GLY A 508 24.89 -6.91 -26.55
N THR A 509 25.14 -6.09 -25.51
CA THR A 509 25.15 -6.55 -24.12
C THR A 509 23.79 -6.97 -23.60
N GLY A 510 22.70 -6.50 -24.21
CA GLY A 510 21.31 -6.79 -23.85
C GLY A 510 20.64 -7.89 -24.67
N LYS A 511 21.36 -8.65 -25.51
CA LYS A 511 20.78 -9.67 -26.40
C LYS A 511 19.92 -10.72 -25.68
N ASN A 512 20.14 -10.96 -24.41
CA ASN A 512 19.34 -11.90 -23.61
C ASN A 512 17.94 -11.34 -23.26
N ALA A 513 17.65 -10.07 -23.55
CA ALA A 513 16.30 -9.51 -23.44
C ALA A 513 15.49 -9.66 -24.74
N LYS A 514 16.11 -10.16 -25.82
CA LYS A 514 15.47 -10.27 -27.14
C LYS A 514 14.33 -11.28 -27.14
N ILE A 515 13.19 -10.88 -27.68
CA ILE A 515 12.05 -11.76 -27.97
C ILE A 515 12.05 -12.06 -29.47
N HIS A 516 12.01 -13.35 -29.80
CA HIS A 516 12.11 -13.82 -31.18
C HIS A 516 10.73 -13.90 -31.88
N LEU A 517 10.02 -12.74 -31.92
CA LEU A 517 8.77 -12.58 -32.65
C LEU A 517 8.92 -11.39 -33.61
N LYS A 518 8.47 -11.53 -34.86
CA LYS A 518 8.69 -10.53 -35.92
C LYS A 518 8.02 -9.17 -35.65
N GLU A 519 6.89 -9.20 -34.96
CA GLU A 519 6.07 -8.02 -34.69
C GLU A 519 6.53 -7.23 -33.44
N ILE A 520 7.63 -7.69 -32.80
CA ILE A 520 8.11 -7.12 -31.55
C ILE A 520 9.47 -6.47 -31.75
N ASN A 521 9.55 -5.19 -31.43
CA ASN A 521 10.81 -4.47 -31.31
C ASN A 521 11.13 -4.25 -29.83
N ILE A 522 12.35 -4.56 -29.43
CA ILE A 522 12.84 -4.32 -28.07
C ILE A 522 14.02 -3.36 -28.12
N PHE A 523 13.95 -2.37 -27.28
CA PHE A 523 14.97 -1.35 -27.05
C PHE A 523 15.43 -1.47 -25.60
N GLY A 524 16.70 -1.38 -25.34
CA GLY A 524 17.15 -1.50 -23.96
C GLY A 524 18.61 -1.18 -23.76
N LYS A 525 18.99 -1.11 -22.48
CA LYS A 525 20.37 -0.92 -22.03
C LYS A 525 20.62 -1.73 -20.76
N THR A 526 21.72 -2.43 -20.75
CA THR A 526 22.24 -3.11 -19.55
C THR A 526 23.11 -2.17 -18.75
N GLY A 527 23.12 -2.34 -17.44
CA GLY A 527 24.04 -1.70 -16.53
C GLY A 527 24.59 -2.70 -15.52
N THR A 528 25.81 -2.49 -15.14
CA THR A 528 26.48 -3.16 -14.04
C THR A 528 27.03 -2.05 -13.17
N ALA A 529 26.59 -1.97 -11.92
CA ALA A 529 26.97 -0.93 -11.01
C ALA A 529 27.82 -1.54 -9.89
N GLU A 530 29.06 -1.07 -9.77
CA GLU A 530 30.00 -1.54 -8.76
C GLU A 530 29.43 -1.35 -7.35
N ASN A 531 29.59 -2.38 -6.53
CA ASN A 531 29.19 -2.37 -5.13
C ASN A 531 30.39 -2.73 -4.22
N PRO A 532 30.90 -1.78 -3.44
CA PRO A 532 32.05 -2.05 -2.56
C PRO A 532 31.77 -3.03 -1.42
N HIS A 533 30.50 -3.42 -1.23
CA HIS A 533 30.07 -4.27 -0.12
C HIS A 533 29.57 -5.66 -0.58
N GLY A 534 29.75 -6.04 -1.85
CA GLY A 534 29.29 -7.31 -2.38
C GLY A 534 29.48 -7.41 -3.89
N GLU A 535 28.76 -8.32 -4.52
CA GLU A 535 28.70 -8.38 -5.98
C GLU A 535 28.01 -7.13 -6.55
N ASP A 536 28.28 -6.83 -7.81
CA ASP A 536 27.72 -5.70 -8.51
C ASP A 536 26.18 -5.75 -8.59
N HIS A 537 25.55 -4.59 -8.68
CA HIS A 537 24.13 -4.49 -8.95
C HIS A 537 23.87 -4.61 -10.46
N ALA A 538 22.96 -5.49 -10.81
CA ALA A 538 22.60 -5.75 -12.19
C ALA A 538 21.38 -4.93 -12.61
N TRP A 539 21.50 -4.12 -13.67
CA TRP A 539 20.43 -3.31 -14.23
C TRP A 539 20.08 -3.74 -15.65
N PHE A 540 18.79 -3.66 -15.98
CA PHE A 540 18.27 -3.58 -17.34
C PHE A 540 17.16 -2.54 -17.38
N ILE A 541 17.21 -1.65 -18.38
CA ILE A 541 16.13 -0.73 -18.71
C ILE A 541 15.75 -0.92 -20.16
N GLY A 542 14.47 -0.73 -20.48
CA GLY A 542 14.05 -0.83 -21.87
C GLY A 542 12.53 -0.76 -22.04
N TRP A 543 12.14 -0.91 -23.29
CA TRP A 543 10.73 -1.02 -23.65
C TRP A 543 10.55 -1.98 -24.82
N MET A 544 9.32 -2.43 -24.94
CA MET A 544 8.84 -3.24 -26.05
C MET A 544 7.81 -2.44 -26.83
N GLU A 545 7.96 -2.46 -28.15
CA GLU A 545 6.94 -1.98 -29.08
C GLU A 545 6.35 -3.20 -29.78
N PHE A 546 5.03 -3.32 -29.70
CA PHE A 546 4.32 -4.36 -30.42
C PHE A 546 2.99 -3.80 -30.91
N TYR A 547 2.71 -3.91 -32.21
CA TYR A 547 1.65 -3.19 -32.89
C TYR A 547 1.72 -1.69 -32.56
N ASN A 548 0.65 -1.09 -32.04
CA ASN A 548 0.62 0.32 -31.63
C ASN A 548 0.78 0.50 -30.10
N GLN A 549 1.30 -0.50 -29.41
CA GLN A 549 1.47 -0.47 -27.94
C GLN A 549 2.93 -0.38 -27.57
N VAL A 550 3.22 0.40 -26.53
CA VAL A 550 4.54 0.50 -25.92
C VAL A 550 4.44 0.10 -24.46
N ARG A 551 5.36 -0.74 -24.01
CA ARG A 551 5.45 -1.16 -22.60
C ARG A 551 6.88 -1.03 -22.14
N SER A 552 7.09 -0.25 -21.08
CA SER A 552 8.41 -0.06 -20.46
C SER A 552 8.65 -1.01 -19.32
N ILE A 553 9.91 -1.33 -19.10
CA ILE A 553 10.37 -2.19 -18.01
C ILE A 553 11.69 -1.67 -17.47
N ILE A 554 11.84 -1.73 -16.16
CA ILE A 554 13.14 -1.70 -15.49
C ILE A 554 13.31 -2.94 -14.63
N VAL A 555 14.52 -3.43 -14.55
CA VAL A 555 14.95 -4.54 -13.67
C VAL A 555 16.21 -4.09 -12.95
N LEU A 556 16.18 -4.19 -11.63
CA LEU A 556 17.33 -4.08 -10.74
C LEU A 556 17.44 -5.35 -9.92
N LEU A 557 18.59 -5.98 -9.90
CA LEU A 557 18.92 -7.02 -8.94
C LEU A 557 20.11 -6.59 -8.08
N GLU A 558 19.93 -6.65 -6.77
CA GLU A 558 20.99 -6.31 -5.82
C GLU A 558 22.00 -7.45 -5.73
N ASN A 559 23.28 -7.14 -5.80
CA ASN A 559 24.40 -8.07 -5.60
C ASN A 559 24.28 -9.35 -6.46
N ALA A 560 24.02 -9.17 -7.74
CA ALA A 560 23.69 -10.27 -8.65
C ALA A 560 24.61 -10.35 -9.88
N GLY A 561 25.64 -9.48 -9.95
CA GLY A 561 26.62 -9.47 -11.01
C GLY A 561 26.19 -8.64 -12.24
N SER A 562 26.30 -9.19 -13.44
CA SER A 562 26.15 -8.44 -14.68
C SER A 562 24.70 -8.25 -15.15
N GLY A 563 24.33 -7.03 -15.55
CA GLY A 563 23.01 -6.74 -16.08
C GLY A 563 22.62 -7.55 -17.32
N GLY A 564 23.58 -7.85 -18.19
CA GLY A 564 23.35 -8.62 -19.41
C GLY A 564 23.08 -10.11 -19.16
N SER A 565 23.62 -10.68 -18.08
CA SER A 565 23.50 -12.11 -17.75
C SER A 565 22.30 -12.42 -16.84
N VAL A 566 21.90 -11.47 -15.98
CA VAL A 566 20.85 -11.75 -14.97
C VAL A 566 19.62 -10.84 -15.07
N ALA A 567 19.79 -9.54 -15.36
CA ALA A 567 18.65 -8.61 -15.44
C ALA A 567 17.94 -8.64 -16.81
N ALA A 568 18.70 -8.77 -17.91
CA ALA A 568 18.13 -8.87 -19.26
C ALA A 568 17.26 -10.12 -19.47
N PRO A 569 17.61 -11.32 -18.96
CA PRO A 569 16.72 -12.49 -19.01
C PRO A 569 15.40 -12.28 -18.28
N ILE A 570 15.38 -11.56 -17.15
CA ILE A 570 14.12 -11.24 -16.46
C ILE A 570 13.22 -10.37 -17.35
N ALA A 571 13.79 -9.38 -18.03
CA ALA A 571 13.01 -8.59 -18.98
C ALA A 571 12.44 -9.45 -20.12
N GLN A 572 13.21 -10.42 -20.64
CA GLN A 572 12.74 -11.38 -21.64
C GLN A 572 11.56 -12.23 -21.13
N GLU A 573 11.57 -12.60 -19.85
CA GLU A 573 10.50 -13.40 -19.24
C GLU A 573 9.25 -12.58 -18.96
N VAL A 574 9.42 -11.31 -18.54
CA VAL A 574 8.31 -10.41 -18.15
C VAL A 574 7.59 -9.83 -19.36
N LEU A 575 8.31 -9.31 -20.36
CA LEU A 575 7.72 -8.57 -21.48
C LEU A 575 6.64 -9.36 -22.26
N PRO A 576 6.74 -10.67 -22.49
CA PRO A 576 5.68 -11.45 -23.13
C PRO A 576 4.36 -11.52 -22.37
N VAL A 577 4.36 -11.24 -21.06
CA VAL A 577 3.13 -11.24 -20.25
C VAL A 577 2.14 -10.19 -20.78
N PHE A 578 2.65 -9.06 -21.28
CA PHE A 578 1.82 -7.99 -21.87
C PHE A 578 1.10 -8.39 -23.16
N ILE A 579 1.67 -9.33 -23.89
CA ILE A 579 1.13 -9.80 -25.18
C ILE A 579 -0.09 -10.68 -24.93
N ARG A 580 -0.12 -11.41 -23.81
CA ARG A 580 -1.19 -12.35 -23.46
C ARG A 580 -2.48 -11.67 -23.04
N GLU A 581 -2.40 -10.48 -22.47
CA GLU A 581 -3.55 -9.74 -21.94
C GLU A 581 -4.29 -8.93 -23.01
N GLY A 582 -3.63 -8.57 -24.12
CA GLY A 582 -4.17 -7.67 -25.16
C GLY A 582 -5.00 -8.32 -26.28
N ASP A 583 -4.79 -9.63 -26.58
CA ASP A 583 -5.42 -10.26 -27.74
C ASP A 583 -5.80 -11.73 -27.53
N LYS A 584 -7.06 -12.04 -27.79
CA LYS A 584 -7.58 -13.43 -27.92
C LYS A 584 -6.83 -14.24 -28.99
N TRP A 585 -6.00 -13.60 -29.81
CA TRP A 585 -5.25 -14.20 -30.92
C TRP A 585 -4.00 -14.95 -30.48
N PHE A 586 -3.33 -14.52 -29.40
CA PHE A 586 -2.09 -15.14 -28.89
C PHE A 586 -2.30 -16.36 -27.99
N ARG A 587 -3.51 -16.84 -27.80
CA ARG A 587 -3.79 -18.05 -27.00
C ARG A 587 -3.19 -19.34 -27.60
N THR A 588 -2.60 -19.27 -28.77
CA THR A 588 -2.06 -20.43 -29.52
C THR A 588 -0.54 -20.46 -29.64
N LEU A 589 0.18 -19.44 -29.16
CA LEU A 589 1.65 -19.45 -29.26
C LEU A 589 2.26 -20.19 -28.05
N GLN A 590 2.70 -21.41 -28.29
CA GLN A 590 3.52 -22.20 -27.38
C GLN A 590 4.94 -21.62 -27.36
N ILE A 591 5.35 -20.96 -26.26
CA ILE A 591 6.74 -20.62 -26.02
C ILE A 591 7.37 -21.80 -25.26
N GLY A 592 8.27 -22.51 -25.91
CA GLY A 592 9.12 -23.56 -25.29
C GLY A 592 8.43 -24.86 -24.91
N GLY A 593 7.47 -25.38 -25.69
CA GLY A 593 7.04 -26.77 -25.64
C GLY A 593 6.34 -27.27 -24.37
N ARG A 594 6.02 -26.40 -23.41
CA ARG A 594 5.23 -26.76 -22.22
C ARG A 594 4.00 -25.83 -22.11
N PRO A 595 2.78 -26.39 -22.07
CA PRO A 595 1.60 -25.59 -21.80
C PRO A 595 1.67 -25.09 -20.35
N ILE A 596 1.80 -23.78 -20.16
CA ILE A 596 1.55 -23.17 -18.86
C ILE A 596 0.04 -23.18 -18.66
N ALA A 597 -0.46 -24.17 -17.93
CA ALA A 597 -1.86 -24.25 -17.54
C ALA A 597 -2.19 -23.09 -16.58
N TYR A 598 -2.82 -22.05 -17.11
CA TYR A 598 -3.53 -21.07 -16.26
C TYR A 598 -4.87 -21.67 -15.82
N PRO A 599 -5.29 -21.50 -14.57
CA PRO A 599 -6.63 -21.90 -14.14
C PRO A 599 -7.68 -20.90 -14.69
N GLY A 600 -7.84 -20.91 -16.02
CA GLY A 600 -8.80 -20.05 -16.72
C GLY A 600 -10.20 -20.67 -16.86
N ASN A 601 -10.60 -21.61 -16.02
CA ASN A 601 -11.91 -22.29 -16.10
C ASN A 601 -12.80 -22.08 -14.88
N TRP A 602 -12.65 -20.99 -14.15
CA TRP A 602 -13.54 -20.65 -13.02
C TRP A 602 -15.01 -20.59 -13.45
N HIS A 603 -15.32 -20.13 -14.67
CA HIS A 603 -16.68 -20.14 -15.20
C HIS A 603 -17.27 -21.55 -15.37
N LYS A 604 -16.45 -22.56 -15.69
CA LYS A 604 -16.94 -23.97 -15.76
C LYS A 604 -17.18 -24.57 -14.38
N TYR A 605 -16.34 -24.23 -13.40
CA TYR A 605 -16.54 -24.67 -12.02
C TYR A 605 -17.69 -23.92 -11.34
N PHE A 606 -17.87 -22.63 -11.62
CA PHE A 606 -18.99 -21.84 -11.12
C PHE A 606 -20.32 -22.32 -11.71
N LEU A 607 -20.39 -22.58 -13.02
CA LEU A 607 -21.56 -23.21 -13.66
C LEU A 607 -21.81 -24.62 -13.12
N GLY A 608 -20.77 -25.41 -12.88
CA GLY A 608 -20.89 -26.73 -12.26
C GLY A 608 -21.41 -26.64 -10.82
N LEU A 609 -20.91 -25.71 -10.01
CA LEU A 609 -21.36 -25.49 -8.64
C LEU A 609 -22.83 -25.00 -8.58
N VAL A 610 -23.18 -24.04 -9.45
CA VAL A 610 -24.57 -23.54 -9.56
C VAL A 610 -25.50 -24.64 -10.02
N PHE A 611 -25.07 -25.49 -10.96
CA PHE A 611 -25.87 -26.62 -11.44
C PHE A 611 -26.02 -27.70 -10.35
N THR A 612 -24.99 -27.98 -9.57
CA THR A 612 -25.02 -28.92 -8.45
C THR A 612 -25.93 -28.41 -7.32
N VAL A 613 -25.83 -27.12 -6.97
CA VAL A 613 -26.74 -26.51 -5.98
C VAL A 613 -28.17 -26.50 -6.46
N PHE A 614 -28.42 -26.25 -7.77
CA PHE A 614 -29.74 -26.30 -8.36
C PHE A 614 -30.34 -27.73 -8.33
N LEU A 615 -29.53 -28.75 -8.62
CA LEU A 615 -29.97 -30.16 -8.53
C LEU A 615 -30.29 -30.57 -7.10
N VAL A 616 -29.49 -30.18 -6.12
CA VAL A 616 -29.74 -30.45 -4.68
C VAL A 616 -31.02 -29.74 -4.21
N LEU A 617 -31.22 -28.49 -4.64
CA LEU A 617 -32.46 -27.76 -4.34
C LEU A 617 -33.68 -28.38 -5.03
N LEU A 618 -33.54 -28.90 -6.25
CA LEU A 618 -34.60 -29.59 -6.99
C LEU A 618 -34.95 -30.94 -6.33
N GLU A 619 -33.95 -31.72 -5.89
CA GLU A 619 -34.16 -32.95 -5.11
C GLU A 619 -34.84 -32.64 -3.77
N TYR A 620 -34.43 -31.58 -3.06
CA TYR A 620 -35.08 -31.18 -1.81
C TYR A 620 -36.52 -30.74 -2.04
N LEU A 621 -36.81 -30.04 -3.13
CA LEU A 621 -38.18 -29.64 -3.50
C LEU A 621 -39.06 -30.86 -3.89
N LEU A 622 -38.50 -31.82 -4.62
CA LEU A 622 -39.16 -33.06 -4.97
C LEU A 622 -39.46 -33.93 -3.74
N LEU A 623 -38.55 -34.02 -2.79
CA LEU A 623 -38.71 -34.75 -1.55
C LEU A 623 -39.72 -34.07 -0.60
N THR A 624 -39.77 -32.74 -0.57
CA THR A 624 -40.67 -32.00 0.32
C THR A 624 -42.10 -31.83 -0.24
N VAL A 625 -42.24 -31.78 -1.56
CA VAL A 625 -43.55 -31.56 -2.22
C VAL A 625 -44.19 -32.87 -2.69
N ALA A 626 -43.40 -33.86 -3.13
CA ALA A 626 -43.95 -35.13 -3.66
C ALA A 626 -44.30 -36.16 -2.58
N VAL A 627 -43.61 -36.20 -1.44
CA VAL A 627 -43.88 -37.17 -0.37
C VAL A 627 -45.21 -36.90 0.38
N PRO A 628 -45.64 -35.66 0.65
CA PRO A 628 -46.95 -35.40 1.24
C PRO A 628 -48.14 -35.76 0.33
N SER A 629 -47.99 -35.65 -1.00
CA SER A 629 -49.07 -35.94 -1.95
C SER A 629 -49.28 -37.45 -2.17
N LEU A 630 -48.27 -38.28 -1.98
CA LEU A 630 -48.39 -39.73 -2.03
C LEU A 630 -48.99 -40.33 -0.74
N MET A 631 -48.79 -39.72 0.42
CA MET A 631 -49.43 -40.15 1.67
C MET A 631 -50.92 -39.76 1.78
N THR A 632 -51.39 -38.76 1.04
CA THR A 632 -52.84 -38.40 1.00
C THR A 632 -53.59 -39.16 -0.03
N ALA A 633 -53.00 -39.76 -1.06
CA ALA A 633 -53.63 -40.62 -2.04
C ALA A 633 -53.87 -42.07 -1.54
N GLY A 634 -53.11 -42.56 -0.56
CA GLY A 634 -53.24 -43.91 0.01
C GLY A 634 -54.36 -44.08 1.08
N ARG A 635 -55.04 -43.01 1.49
CA ARG A 635 -56.08 -43.05 2.53
C ARG A 635 -57.55 -42.95 2.02
N ARG A 636 -57.78 -42.99 0.70
CA ARG A 636 -59.16 -42.93 0.12
C ARG A 636 -59.69 -44.22 -0.52
N SER A 637 -59.06 -45.36 -0.25
CA SER A 637 -59.46 -46.62 -0.83
C SER A 637 -59.58 -47.74 0.21
N SER A 638 -60.27 -47.50 1.33
CA SER A 638 -60.74 -48.56 2.18
C SER A 638 -61.84 -48.05 3.11
N ASN A 639 -63.04 -47.79 2.55
CA ASN A 639 -64.30 -47.85 3.26
C ASN A 639 -65.43 -47.74 2.23
N ASN A 640 -65.72 -48.81 1.64
CA ASN A 640 -67.11 -49.16 1.16
C ASN A 640 -67.08 -50.63 0.82
N ASN A 641 -67.58 -51.41 1.76
CA ASN A 641 -68.46 -52.55 1.64
C ASN A 641 -68.51 -53.31 2.95
N LEU A 642 -69.56 -53.10 3.67
CA LEU A 642 -70.39 -54.23 4.21
C LEU A 642 -71.51 -53.64 5.05
N ILE A 643 -72.72 -53.89 4.46
CA ILE A 643 -74.16 -53.84 4.94
C ILE A 643 -74.70 -52.44 5.13
#